data_31fe620559da96692cc159eafff7f2e7
#
_entry.id   31fe620559da96692cc159eafff7f2e7
#
_cell.length_a   1.000
_cell.length_b   1.000
_cell.length_c   1.000
_cell.angle_alpha   90.00
_cell.angle_beta   90.00
_cell.angle_gamma   90.00
#
_symmetry.space_group_name_H-M   'P 1'
#
loop_
_entity.id
_entity.type
_entity.pdbx_description
1 polymer ?
#
loop_
_entity_poly.entity_id
_entity_poly.type
_entity_poly.pdbx_seq_one_letter_code
_entity_poly.pdbx_strand_id
1 'polypeptide(L)'
;MTRDTFANHYNRELLESTYAQWQADPASVDPTWQAFFAGMEFAGKTPSQSTAPTGSITSVETRLQTGAVRLITSYRDLGHLAAYLDPLHPAPTQIPWLISLDRFHLSESDLEQTVDASMYFGMEGLKPLKFVYETLKETYCRTIGVEYMHIQDISARTWLASRMEPRRNRPNLPKRQKIRTLMTLHYAELFEKYLHTKFVGQKRFSLEGGETLMPILDAIVDKSPSMGVKELVIGMAHRGRLNVLANVLRKPFEEIFNEFQDHYVADASEGGDGDVKYHLGFSADVTTSDGGSVHLSLAPNPSHLEAVNPVVEGRVRAKQQLHRDTERSTGVPLLIHGDASIAGQGLVAETLNMANLAGYRTGGTLHVVVNNQIGFTTSPRDSRSTQYCTDIAKFVQAPIFHVNAEDPEACVYIAELALEFRQQFKSDVVIDMVCFRRWGHNEGDEPSYTQPVEYEIIKKKESASVVYTKQLINEGVLTPGEADAIDAEFKSQLDTALNEVKDGPPRKKGMKGFGARWDGMTNKYNHTPVETKIAEAVADRIAAEVDRVPDGFTLHPKLAEILRKRRMEVTNRGKLDWGMGEALAFGSLVLEGHPVRLSGQDSRRGTFSHRFSYLYDYKNGNPHCPLACLDPKQAAFDAYDSNLSEAAVLGFEYGYSLDDPNALVMWEAQFGDFVNGAQVIIDQFIASGESKWNRASGLVMLLPHGYEGAGPEHSSARPERFLQLCAENNMQVCNFTTPANYFHALRRQVKRTFRKPLIVMTPKSLLRLPLSPVDDFTNGRFQEVIDDVLPAADRVKRVILCSGKVYYDLLAKRTALENDDVAILRLEQFYPWPLDVLKAILMRYRKANEWKWVQEESQNMGGWFYVEPRLRAMGFSFEYIGRDSSASPATGSHSIHHHEQEELVEKAFTATGEYAVTSGKNGSTVVSHGVKV
;
A
#
# COMPACT_ATOMS: atom_id res chain seq x y z
N MET A 1 8.58 -20.46 -48.38
CA MET A 1 8.65 -19.57 -47.23
C MET A 1 9.11 -20.39 -46.04
N THR A 2 10.24 -20.02 -45.52
CA THR A 2 11.03 -20.74 -44.54
C THR A 2 10.27 -20.83 -43.23
N ARG A 3 10.21 -22.02 -42.66
CA ARG A 3 9.71 -22.28 -41.30
C ARG A 3 10.51 -21.44 -40.33
N ASP A 4 9.91 -20.37 -39.77
CA ASP A 4 10.41 -19.74 -38.59
C ASP A 4 10.14 -20.66 -37.39
N THR A 5 11.12 -21.49 -37.15
CA THR A 5 11.19 -22.35 -36.00
C THR A 5 11.93 -21.58 -34.91
N PHE A 6 11.77 -22.01 -33.64
CA PHE A 6 12.42 -21.70 -32.39
C PHE A 6 13.83 -21.06 -32.44
N ALA A 7 14.55 -21.11 -33.56
CA ALA A 7 15.77 -20.39 -33.82
C ALA A 7 15.46 -19.00 -34.39
N ASN A 8 15.37 -18.00 -33.56
CA ASN A 8 15.45 -16.63 -34.02
C ASN A 8 16.92 -16.29 -34.34
N HIS A 9 17.14 -15.18 -35.05
CA HIS A 9 18.48 -14.76 -35.52
C HIS A 9 19.56 -14.71 -34.43
N TYR A 10 19.18 -14.54 -33.15
CA TYR A 10 20.12 -14.46 -32.03
C TYR A 10 20.61 -15.82 -31.52
N ASN A 11 19.87 -16.90 -31.75
CA ASN A 11 20.24 -18.23 -31.25
C ASN A 11 20.78 -19.15 -32.32
N ARG A 12 20.79 -18.73 -33.57
CA ARG A 12 21.16 -19.58 -34.72
C ARG A 12 22.61 -20.05 -34.64
N GLU A 13 23.54 -19.15 -34.42
CA GLU A 13 24.97 -19.50 -34.32
C GLU A 13 25.26 -20.42 -33.14
N LEU A 14 24.58 -20.20 -32.00
CA LEU A 14 24.69 -21.08 -30.85
C LEU A 14 24.15 -22.47 -31.14
N LEU A 15 22.98 -22.58 -31.78
CA LEU A 15 22.38 -23.84 -32.14
C LEU A 15 23.24 -24.60 -33.15
N GLU A 16 23.75 -23.92 -34.20
CA GLU A 16 24.62 -24.53 -35.21
C GLU A 16 25.97 -25.00 -34.61
N SER A 17 26.57 -24.22 -33.74
CA SER A 17 27.82 -24.57 -33.05
C SER A 17 27.65 -25.73 -32.09
N THR A 18 26.56 -25.72 -31.27
CA THR A 18 26.28 -26.79 -30.32
C THR A 18 25.90 -28.08 -31.03
N TYR A 19 25.19 -27.98 -32.17
CA TYR A 19 24.88 -29.16 -33.00
C TYR A 19 26.15 -29.75 -33.62
N ALA A 20 27.08 -28.94 -34.13
CA ALA A 20 28.35 -29.39 -34.65
C ALA A 20 29.23 -30.07 -33.57
N GLN A 21 29.23 -29.56 -32.37
CA GLN A 21 29.91 -30.17 -31.21
C GLN A 21 29.29 -31.52 -30.87
N TRP A 22 27.96 -31.61 -30.81
CA TRP A 22 27.25 -32.87 -30.58
C TRP A 22 27.46 -33.91 -31.70
N GLN A 23 27.52 -33.48 -32.94
CA GLN A 23 27.85 -34.39 -34.06
C GLN A 23 29.28 -34.95 -33.98
N ALA A 24 30.24 -34.16 -33.49
CA ALA A 24 31.63 -34.57 -33.34
C ALA A 24 31.79 -35.49 -32.10
N ASP A 25 31.17 -35.17 -30.99
CA ASP A 25 31.13 -35.99 -29.77
C ASP A 25 29.83 -35.72 -29.00
N PRO A 26 28.87 -36.66 -29.03
CA PRO A 26 27.59 -36.51 -28.31
C PRO A 26 27.73 -36.25 -26.81
N ALA A 27 28.82 -36.70 -26.18
CA ALA A 27 29.05 -36.47 -24.74
C ALA A 27 29.61 -35.08 -24.41
N SER A 28 30.03 -34.32 -25.42
CA SER A 28 30.61 -32.98 -25.26
C SER A 28 29.61 -31.88 -24.97
N VAL A 29 28.32 -32.13 -25.09
CA VAL A 29 27.24 -31.18 -24.82
C VAL A 29 26.36 -31.62 -23.65
N ASP A 30 25.67 -30.67 -23.02
CA ASP A 30 24.75 -30.93 -21.90
C ASP A 30 23.69 -32.01 -22.25
N PRO A 31 23.31 -32.88 -21.29
CA PRO A 31 22.32 -33.94 -21.52
C PRO A 31 21.00 -33.49 -22.14
N THR A 32 20.58 -32.25 -21.90
CA THR A 32 19.38 -31.65 -22.49
C THR A 32 19.55 -31.44 -23.99
N TRP A 33 20.71 -30.94 -24.41
CA TRP A 33 21.07 -30.81 -25.83
C TRP A 33 21.27 -32.15 -26.52
N GLN A 34 21.84 -33.15 -25.83
CA GLN A 34 21.95 -34.50 -26.35
C GLN A 34 20.56 -35.08 -26.67
N ALA A 35 19.61 -34.99 -25.73
CA ALA A 35 18.24 -35.45 -25.92
C ALA A 35 17.53 -34.72 -27.09
N PHE A 36 17.73 -33.40 -27.18
CA PHE A 36 17.15 -32.56 -28.21
C PHE A 36 17.65 -32.93 -29.60
N PHE A 37 18.96 -33.04 -29.79
CA PHE A 37 19.54 -33.36 -31.09
C PHE A 37 19.32 -34.83 -31.48
N ALA A 38 19.35 -35.75 -30.53
CA ALA A 38 18.97 -37.15 -30.76
C ALA A 38 17.50 -37.27 -31.19
N GLY A 39 16.60 -36.50 -30.57
CA GLY A 39 15.19 -36.43 -30.97
C GLY A 39 15.00 -35.81 -32.37
N MET A 40 15.78 -34.80 -32.72
CA MET A 40 15.77 -34.16 -34.04
C MET A 40 16.24 -35.12 -35.15
N GLU A 41 17.32 -35.88 -34.95
CA GLU A 41 17.78 -36.90 -35.89
C GLU A 41 16.82 -38.09 -35.98
N PHE A 42 16.23 -38.51 -34.85
CA PHE A 42 15.22 -39.56 -34.84
C PHE A 42 14.00 -39.16 -35.68
N ALA A 43 13.53 -37.91 -35.55
CA ALA A 43 12.45 -37.36 -36.36
C ALA A 43 12.80 -37.32 -37.88
N GLY A 44 14.08 -37.12 -38.21
CA GLY A 44 14.57 -37.13 -39.61
C GLY A 44 14.77 -38.53 -40.22
N LYS A 45 14.88 -39.57 -39.37
CA LYS A 45 15.19 -40.96 -39.81
C LYS A 45 14.00 -41.91 -39.80
N THR A 46 12.78 -41.45 -39.52
CA THR A 46 11.60 -42.33 -39.49
C THR A 46 11.18 -42.71 -40.92
N PRO A 47 11.37 -43.95 -41.35
CA PRO A 47 10.78 -44.39 -42.61
C PRO A 47 9.27 -44.51 -42.44
N SER A 48 8.53 -43.94 -43.36
CA SER A 48 7.10 -44.15 -43.47
C SER A 48 6.80 -45.66 -43.76
N GLN A 49 6.56 -46.45 -42.71
CA GLN A 49 5.75 -47.66 -42.75
C GLN A 49 5.57 -48.22 -41.34
N SER A 50 4.44 -47.91 -40.72
CA SER A 50 3.86 -48.70 -39.67
C SER A 50 2.37 -48.83 -39.96
N THR A 51 1.98 -50.05 -40.35
CA THR A 51 0.60 -50.48 -40.49
C THR A 51 -0.03 -50.56 -39.09
N ALA A 52 -0.78 -49.55 -38.70
CA ALA A 52 -1.71 -49.60 -37.59
C ALA A 52 -3.16 -49.62 -38.14
N PRO A 53 -4.16 -50.17 -37.45
CA PRO A 53 -5.47 -50.50 -38.03
C PRO A 53 -6.23 -49.23 -38.45
N THR A 54 -6.72 -49.34 -39.65
CA THR A 54 -7.37 -48.34 -40.48
C THR A 54 -8.65 -47.75 -39.90
N GLY A 55 -8.50 -46.53 -39.32
CA GLY A 55 -9.40 -45.46 -39.66
C GLY A 55 -8.52 -44.40 -40.30
N SER A 56 -8.48 -44.27 -41.60
CA SER A 56 -7.69 -43.30 -42.35
C SER A 56 -8.18 -41.88 -42.03
N ILE A 57 -7.59 -41.22 -41.02
CA ILE A 57 -7.73 -39.76 -40.89
C ILE A 57 -7.05 -39.19 -42.13
N THR A 58 -7.82 -38.58 -43.01
CA THR A 58 -7.29 -37.93 -44.20
C THR A 58 -6.42 -36.74 -43.79
N SER A 59 -5.43 -36.39 -44.63
CA SER A 59 -4.58 -35.20 -44.35
C SER A 59 -5.42 -33.91 -44.21
N VAL A 60 -6.60 -33.87 -44.78
CA VAL A 60 -7.56 -32.78 -44.72
C VAL A 60 -8.27 -32.74 -43.37
N GLU A 61 -8.73 -33.88 -42.85
CA GLU A 61 -9.38 -33.98 -41.52
C GLU A 61 -8.40 -33.58 -40.39
N THR A 62 -7.13 -34.03 -40.49
CA THR A 62 -6.09 -33.63 -39.55
C THR A 62 -5.82 -32.13 -39.61
N ARG A 63 -5.79 -31.51 -40.78
CA ARG A 63 -5.64 -30.05 -40.95
C ARG A 63 -6.79 -29.31 -40.35
N LEU A 64 -8.03 -29.69 -40.64
CA LEU A 64 -9.25 -29.07 -40.12
C LEU A 64 -9.31 -29.13 -38.59
N GLN A 65 -9.10 -30.32 -38.01
CA GLN A 65 -9.13 -30.49 -36.55
C GLN A 65 -8.03 -29.72 -35.87
N THR A 66 -6.81 -29.73 -36.37
CA THR A 66 -5.68 -28.98 -35.85
C THR A 66 -5.95 -27.47 -35.96
N GLY A 67 -6.51 -27.03 -37.10
CA GLY A 67 -6.92 -25.65 -37.31
C GLY A 67 -8.00 -25.19 -36.31
N ALA A 68 -9.02 -26.01 -36.08
CA ALA A 68 -10.08 -25.73 -35.13
C ALA A 68 -9.57 -25.62 -33.68
N VAL A 69 -8.70 -26.52 -33.21
CA VAL A 69 -8.09 -26.49 -31.89
C VAL A 69 -7.27 -25.23 -31.72
N ARG A 70 -6.46 -24.87 -32.70
CA ARG A 70 -5.66 -23.63 -32.69
C ARG A 70 -6.55 -22.39 -32.70
N LEU A 71 -7.63 -22.39 -33.45
CA LEU A 71 -8.60 -21.31 -33.52
C LEU A 71 -9.25 -21.07 -32.15
N ILE A 72 -9.77 -22.13 -31.50
CA ILE A 72 -10.35 -22.06 -30.15
C ILE A 72 -9.35 -21.48 -29.16
N THR A 73 -8.11 -22.00 -29.14
CA THR A 73 -7.05 -21.52 -28.26
C THR A 73 -6.72 -20.05 -28.51
N SER A 74 -6.65 -19.65 -29.80
CA SER A 74 -6.33 -18.26 -30.15
C SER A 74 -7.44 -17.28 -29.78
N TYR A 75 -8.70 -17.68 -29.88
CA TYR A 75 -9.80 -16.82 -29.40
C TYR A 75 -9.81 -16.69 -27.89
N ARG A 76 -9.44 -17.72 -27.14
CA ARG A 76 -9.24 -17.65 -25.68
C ARG A 76 -8.12 -16.67 -25.30
N ASP A 77 -7.07 -16.61 -26.09
CA ASP A 77 -5.87 -15.81 -25.85
C ASP A 77 -6.00 -14.38 -26.39
N LEU A 78 -6.53 -14.21 -27.59
CA LEU A 78 -6.48 -12.97 -28.36
C LEU A 78 -7.85 -12.46 -28.83
N GLY A 79 -8.94 -13.12 -28.45
CA GLY A 79 -10.30 -12.71 -28.87
C GLY A 79 -10.67 -11.30 -28.42
N HIS A 80 -10.13 -10.88 -27.29
CA HIS A 80 -10.32 -9.51 -26.74
C HIS A 80 -9.87 -8.42 -27.72
N LEU A 81 -8.93 -8.68 -28.64
CA LEU A 81 -8.46 -7.72 -29.65
C LEU A 81 -9.54 -7.37 -30.70
N ALA A 82 -10.56 -8.22 -30.85
CA ALA A 82 -11.68 -7.99 -31.74
C ALA A 82 -12.98 -7.63 -31.00
N ALA A 83 -12.91 -7.48 -29.67
CA ALA A 83 -14.09 -7.12 -28.88
C ALA A 83 -14.47 -5.64 -29.08
N TYR A 84 -15.78 -5.38 -29.09
CA TYR A 84 -16.31 -4.03 -29.12
C TYR A 84 -16.27 -3.42 -27.72
N LEU A 85 -15.13 -2.86 -27.38
CA LEU A 85 -14.89 -2.30 -26.04
C LEU A 85 -15.10 -0.78 -25.99
N ASP A 86 -14.71 -0.05 -27.03
CA ASP A 86 -14.73 1.41 -27.04
C ASP A 86 -16.12 1.96 -27.42
N PRO A 87 -16.81 2.62 -26.48
CA PRO A 87 -18.14 3.19 -26.78
C PRO A 87 -18.10 4.42 -27.72
N LEU A 88 -16.95 5.05 -27.95
CA LEU A 88 -16.82 6.23 -28.79
C LEU A 88 -16.66 5.89 -30.27
N HIS A 89 -16.22 4.69 -30.60
CA HIS A 89 -15.97 4.25 -31.97
C HIS A 89 -16.89 3.09 -32.36
N PRO A 90 -17.13 2.90 -33.66
CA PRO A 90 -17.97 1.77 -34.10
C PRO A 90 -17.28 0.42 -33.79
N ALA A 91 -18.09 -0.63 -33.67
CA ALA A 91 -17.58 -1.99 -33.48
C ALA A 91 -16.54 -2.35 -34.56
N PRO A 92 -15.46 -3.07 -34.19
CA PRO A 92 -14.43 -3.49 -35.13
C PRO A 92 -15.05 -4.33 -36.28
N THR A 93 -14.83 -3.90 -37.52
CA THR A 93 -15.35 -4.60 -38.71
C THR A 93 -14.34 -5.62 -39.27
N GLN A 94 -13.06 -5.48 -38.92
CA GLN A 94 -12.00 -6.36 -39.37
C GLN A 94 -11.55 -7.25 -38.21
N ILE A 95 -11.45 -8.55 -38.51
CA ILE A 95 -10.89 -9.52 -37.56
C ILE A 95 -9.37 -9.44 -37.67
N PRO A 96 -8.66 -9.24 -36.55
CA PRO A 96 -7.20 -9.29 -36.54
C PRO A 96 -6.66 -10.56 -37.16
N TRP A 97 -5.63 -10.48 -37.98
CA TRP A 97 -5.02 -11.64 -38.61
C TRP A 97 -4.66 -12.77 -37.62
N LEU A 98 -4.30 -12.36 -36.38
CA LEU A 98 -3.94 -13.29 -35.31
C LEU A 98 -5.03 -14.29 -34.93
N ILE A 99 -6.29 -13.97 -35.17
CA ILE A 99 -7.45 -14.83 -34.91
C ILE A 99 -8.26 -15.13 -36.18
N SER A 100 -7.72 -14.83 -37.36
CA SER A 100 -8.36 -15.10 -38.65
C SER A 100 -8.24 -16.58 -39.05
N LEU A 101 -9.15 -17.05 -39.87
CA LEU A 101 -9.13 -18.42 -40.39
C LEU A 101 -7.81 -18.73 -41.16
N ASP A 102 -7.33 -17.78 -41.95
CA ASP A 102 -6.13 -17.95 -42.80
C ASP A 102 -4.87 -18.30 -41.98
N ARG A 103 -4.73 -17.72 -40.80
CA ARG A 103 -3.62 -18.01 -39.86
C ARG A 103 -3.53 -19.49 -39.51
N PHE A 104 -4.66 -20.16 -39.44
CA PHE A 104 -4.76 -21.59 -39.07
C PHE A 104 -4.91 -22.52 -40.25
N HIS A 105 -4.64 -22.01 -41.46
CA HIS A 105 -4.81 -22.72 -42.70
C HIS A 105 -6.24 -23.25 -42.93
N LEU A 106 -7.21 -22.46 -42.44
CA LEU A 106 -8.64 -22.63 -42.63
C LEU A 106 -9.12 -21.59 -43.63
N SER A 107 -10.16 -21.90 -44.36
CA SER A 107 -10.77 -21.04 -45.37
C SER A 107 -12.30 -20.98 -45.20
N GLU A 108 -12.96 -20.06 -45.88
CA GLU A 108 -14.43 -19.99 -45.88
C GLU A 108 -15.06 -21.26 -46.41
N SER A 109 -14.43 -21.97 -47.37
CA SER A 109 -14.89 -23.25 -47.89
C SER A 109 -14.84 -24.38 -46.84
N ASP A 110 -14.03 -24.25 -45.80
CA ASP A 110 -13.93 -25.22 -44.71
C ASP A 110 -15.06 -25.06 -43.67
N LEU A 111 -15.77 -23.93 -43.67
CA LEU A 111 -16.78 -23.61 -42.65
C LEU A 111 -17.92 -24.61 -42.55
N GLU A 112 -18.31 -25.26 -43.65
CA GLU A 112 -19.37 -26.26 -43.66
C GLU A 112 -18.88 -27.66 -43.23
N GLN A 113 -17.55 -27.86 -43.08
CA GLN A 113 -16.96 -29.12 -42.62
C GLN A 113 -17.15 -29.26 -41.11
N THR A 114 -17.21 -30.50 -40.63
CA THR A 114 -17.35 -30.79 -39.19
C THR A 114 -16.02 -31.00 -38.52
N VAL A 115 -15.88 -30.51 -37.29
CA VAL A 115 -14.73 -30.67 -36.42
C VAL A 115 -15.19 -31.09 -35.02
N ASP A 116 -14.33 -31.80 -34.29
CA ASP A 116 -14.59 -32.06 -32.88
C ASP A 116 -14.38 -30.75 -32.05
N ALA A 117 -15.46 -30.29 -31.52
CA ALA A 117 -15.51 -29.05 -30.75
C ALA A 117 -15.48 -29.24 -29.22
N SER A 118 -15.23 -30.48 -28.75
CA SER A 118 -15.26 -30.83 -27.30
C SER A 118 -14.27 -30.05 -26.44
N MET A 119 -13.27 -29.42 -27.07
CA MET A 119 -12.34 -28.51 -26.38
C MET A 119 -13.02 -27.22 -25.88
N TYR A 120 -14.12 -26.79 -26.51
CA TYR A 120 -14.93 -25.65 -26.07
C TYR A 120 -15.97 -26.14 -25.05
N PHE A 121 -16.02 -25.55 -23.87
CA PHE A 121 -16.97 -25.94 -22.83
C PHE A 121 -18.43 -25.73 -23.28
N GLY A 122 -19.27 -26.73 -23.09
CA GLY A 122 -20.65 -26.69 -23.51
C GLY A 122 -20.87 -27.08 -25.00
N MET A 123 -19.83 -27.54 -25.71
CA MET A 123 -19.95 -28.20 -27.01
C MET A 123 -19.49 -29.65 -26.89
N GLU A 124 -20.30 -30.58 -27.35
CA GLU A 124 -19.97 -31.99 -27.38
C GLU A 124 -19.94 -32.52 -28.83
N GLY A 125 -18.90 -33.30 -29.14
CA GLY A 125 -18.77 -34.00 -30.39
C GLY A 125 -18.57 -33.11 -31.62
N LEU A 126 -18.94 -33.67 -32.80
CA LEU A 126 -18.73 -33.01 -34.09
C LEU A 126 -19.73 -31.86 -34.30
N LYS A 127 -19.19 -30.69 -34.68
CA LYS A 127 -19.96 -29.48 -35.01
C LYS A 127 -19.43 -28.88 -36.33
N PRO A 128 -20.29 -28.20 -37.12
CA PRO A 128 -19.81 -27.42 -38.26
C PRO A 128 -18.80 -26.38 -37.80
N LEU A 129 -17.69 -26.24 -38.52
CA LEU A 129 -16.66 -25.25 -38.17
C LEU A 129 -17.24 -23.81 -38.11
N LYS A 130 -18.20 -23.49 -38.99
CA LYS A 130 -18.94 -22.24 -38.97
C LYS A 130 -19.61 -21.97 -37.61
N PHE A 131 -20.28 -22.98 -37.06
CA PHE A 131 -20.94 -22.84 -35.75
C PHE A 131 -19.92 -22.61 -34.62
N VAL A 132 -18.77 -23.31 -34.67
CA VAL A 132 -17.68 -23.10 -33.72
C VAL A 132 -17.14 -21.68 -33.84
N TYR A 133 -16.86 -21.22 -35.05
CA TYR A 133 -16.29 -19.91 -35.34
C TYR A 133 -17.22 -18.76 -34.90
N GLU A 134 -18.52 -18.85 -35.21
CA GLU A 134 -19.50 -17.86 -34.77
C GLU A 134 -19.66 -17.84 -33.25
N THR A 135 -19.67 -19.01 -32.62
CA THR A 135 -19.72 -19.11 -31.15
C THR A 135 -18.49 -18.51 -30.48
N LEU A 136 -17.28 -18.69 -31.04
CA LEU A 136 -16.07 -18.04 -30.53
C LEU A 136 -16.15 -16.52 -30.61
N LYS A 137 -16.63 -15.99 -31.74
CA LYS A 137 -16.87 -14.54 -31.89
C LYS A 137 -17.89 -14.03 -30.88
N GLU A 138 -18.99 -14.75 -30.70
CA GLU A 138 -19.98 -14.37 -29.67
C GLU A 138 -19.40 -14.34 -28.27
N THR A 139 -18.55 -15.31 -27.95
CA THR A 139 -17.99 -15.46 -26.59
C THR A 139 -16.94 -14.41 -26.27
N TYR A 140 -16.05 -14.14 -27.23
CA TYR A 140 -14.82 -13.39 -26.96
C TYR A 140 -14.70 -12.04 -27.66
N CYS A 141 -15.63 -11.73 -28.59
CA CYS A 141 -15.50 -10.53 -29.42
C CYS A 141 -16.73 -9.60 -29.40
N ARG A 142 -17.65 -9.78 -28.44
CA ARG A 142 -18.77 -8.85 -28.25
C ARG A 142 -18.35 -7.67 -27.37
N THR A 143 -19.14 -7.30 -26.43
CA THR A 143 -18.92 -6.20 -25.47
C THR A 143 -18.04 -6.60 -24.29
N ILE A 144 -17.58 -7.85 -24.24
CA ILE A 144 -16.66 -8.40 -23.24
C ILE A 144 -15.42 -8.95 -23.93
N GLY A 145 -14.25 -8.48 -23.56
CA GLY A 145 -12.94 -9.06 -23.87
C GLY A 145 -12.34 -9.64 -22.60
N VAL A 146 -11.66 -10.78 -22.71
CA VAL A 146 -11.10 -11.45 -21.53
C VAL A 146 -9.65 -11.82 -21.77
N GLU A 147 -8.78 -11.47 -20.83
CA GLU A 147 -7.39 -11.90 -20.79
C GLU A 147 -7.17 -12.81 -19.57
N TYR A 148 -6.92 -14.11 -19.83
CA TYR A 148 -6.71 -15.09 -18.76
C TYR A 148 -5.74 -16.22 -19.14
N MET A 149 -5.30 -16.27 -20.40
CA MET A 149 -4.38 -17.33 -20.85
C MET A 149 -2.95 -17.15 -20.32
N HIS A 150 -2.59 -15.97 -19.82
CA HIS A 150 -1.32 -15.71 -19.14
C HIS A 150 -1.26 -16.31 -17.72
N ILE A 151 -2.39 -16.72 -17.14
CA ILE A 151 -2.45 -17.37 -15.83
C ILE A 151 -1.83 -18.76 -15.93
N GLN A 152 -0.85 -19.07 -15.08
CA GLN A 152 -0.17 -20.37 -15.10
C GLN A 152 -1.00 -21.48 -14.45
N ASP A 153 -1.86 -21.15 -13.49
CA ASP A 153 -2.76 -22.12 -12.87
C ASP A 153 -3.82 -22.59 -13.86
N ILE A 154 -3.68 -23.86 -14.28
CA ILE A 154 -4.60 -24.51 -15.21
C ILE A 154 -6.01 -24.60 -14.61
N SER A 155 -6.15 -24.78 -13.31
CA SER A 155 -7.46 -24.89 -12.66
C SER A 155 -8.23 -23.57 -12.75
N ALA A 156 -7.55 -22.44 -12.57
CA ALA A 156 -8.12 -21.10 -12.73
C ALA A 156 -8.57 -20.83 -14.18
N ARG A 157 -7.71 -21.13 -15.17
CA ARG A 157 -8.06 -20.99 -16.59
C ARG A 157 -9.26 -21.85 -16.98
N THR A 158 -9.25 -23.11 -16.53
CA THR A 158 -10.32 -24.06 -16.80
C THR A 158 -11.63 -23.62 -16.17
N TRP A 159 -11.58 -23.14 -14.94
CA TRP A 159 -12.74 -22.62 -14.23
C TRP A 159 -13.35 -21.42 -14.98
N LEU A 160 -12.54 -20.44 -15.38
CA LEU A 160 -12.98 -19.29 -16.17
C LEU A 160 -13.64 -19.72 -17.48
N ALA A 161 -12.97 -20.54 -18.27
CA ALA A 161 -13.53 -21.03 -19.53
C ALA A 161 -14.87 -21.78 -19.32
N SER A 162 -14.95 -22.63 -18.28
CA SER A 162 -16.18 -23.37 -17.93
C SER A 162 -17.36 -22.48 -17.49
N ARG A 163 -17.08 -21.26 -17.01
CA ARG A 163 -18.13 -20.28 -16.65
C ARG A 163 -18.57 -19.44 -17.83
N MET A 164 -17.64 -19.06 -18.71
CA MET A 164 -17.87 -18.14 -19.81
C MET A 164 -18.42 -18.83 -21.08
N GLU A 165 -17.82 -19.93 -21.48
CA GLU A 165 -18.10 -20.57 -22.79
C GLU A 165 -19.51 -21.14 -22.90
N PRO A 166 -20.09 -21.89 -21.92
CA PRO A 166 -21.44 -22.41 -22.04
C PRO A 166 -22.49 -21.32 -22.20
N ARG A 167 -22.21 -20.14 -21.63
CA ARG A 167 -23.09 -18.96 -21.71
C ARG A 167 -22.73 -18.03 -22.88
N ARG A 168 -21.62 -18.29 -23.56
CA ARG A 168 -21.05 -17.42 -24.61
C ARG A 168 -20.83 -15.98 -24.13
N ASN A 169 -20.43 -15.81 -22.89
CA ASN A 169 -20.34 -14.50 -22.21
C ASN A 169 -21.59 -13.62 -22.39
N ARG A 170 -22.76 -14.23 -22.52
CA ARG A 170 -24.03 -13.51 -22.59
C ARG A 170 -24.60 -13.39 -21.19
N PRO A 171 -24.85 -12.17 -20.71
CA PRO A 171 -25.62 -11.96 -19.50
C PRO A 171 -27.04 -12.50 -19.69
N ASN A 172 -27.57 -13.11 -18.65
CA ASN A 172 -28.96 -13.55 -18.63
C ASN A 172 -29.57 -13.08 -17.31
N LEU A 173 -29.76 -11.75 -17.22
CA LEU A 173 -30.25 -11.13 -16.00
C LEU A 173 -31.76 -11.34 -15.90
N PRO A 174 -32.29 -11.74 -14.72
CA PRO A 174 -33.73 -11.78 -14.50
C PRO A 174 -34.32 -10.36 -14.52
N LYS A 175 -35.61 -10.23 -14.84
CA LYS A 175 -36.33 -8.94 -14.93
C LYS A 175 -36.04 -8.02 -13.74
N ARG A 176 -36.07 -8.55 -12.50
CA ARG A 176 -35.81 -7.79 -11.28
C ARG A 176 -34.39 -7.16 -11.30
N GLN A 177 -33.40 -7.90 -11.73
CA GLN A 177 -32.03 -7.42 -11.79
C GLN A 177 -31.82 -6.40 -12.92
N LYS A 178 -32.47 -6.59 -14.10
CA LYS A 178 -32.50 -5.59 -15.18
C LYS A 178 -33.08 -4.25 -14.72
N ILE A 179 -34.21 -4.27 -14.01
CA ILE A 179 -34.85 -3.06 -13.46
C ILE A 179 -33.93 -2.41 -12.41
N ARG A 180 -33.31 -3.19 -11.52
CA ARG A 180 -32.35 -2.67 -10.53
C ARG A 180 -31.15 -2.03 -11.19
N THR A 181 -30.59 -2.66 -12.22
CA THR A 181 -29.46 -2.11 -13.01
C THR A 181 -29.89 -0.76 -13.64
N LEU A 182 -31.07 -0.68 -14.17
CA LEU A 182 -31.63 0.57 -14.71
C LEU A 182 -31.73 1.65 -13.62
N MET A 183 -32.34 1.32 -12.48
CA MET A 183 -32.48 2.27 -11.36
C MET A 183 -31.12 2.83 -10.90
N THR A 184 -30.11 1.97 -10.77
CA THR A 184 -28.77 2.44 -10.37
C THR A 184 -28.12 3.36 -11.39
N LEU A 185 -28.35 3.13 -12.70
CA LEU A 185 -27.92 4.04 -13.77
C LEU A 185 -28.65 5.39 -13.71
N HIS A 186 -29.97 5.38 -13.58
CA HIS A 186 -30.79 6.60 -13.47
C HIS A 186 -30.37 7.42 -12.24
N TYR A 187 -30.21 6.78 -11.08
CA TYR A 187 -29.80 7.46 -9.85
C TYR A 187 -28.41 8.08 -9.99
N ALA A 188 -27.48 7.38 -10.64
CA ALA A 188 -26.16 7.90 -10.91
C ALA A 188 -26.20 9.16 -11.78
N GLU A 189 -26.89 9.09 -12.91
CA GLU A 189 -27.00 10.20 -13.86
C GLU A 189 -27.77 11.40 -13.30
N LEU A 190 -28.93 11.15 -12.68
CA LEU A 190 -29.75 12.21 -12.10
C LEU A 190 -29.05 12.95 -10.97
N PHE A 191 -28.31 12.22 -10.13
CA PHE A 191 -27.49 12.83 -9.08
C PHE A 191 -26.44 13.78 -9.65
N GLU A 192 -25.71 13.36 -10.70
CA GLU A 192 -24.71 14.21 -11.37
C GLU A 192 -25.38 15.46 -11.98
N LYS A 193 -26.47 15.29 -12.71
CA LYS A 193 -27.24 16.40 -13.30
C LYS A 193 -27.81 17.35 -12.25
N TYR A 194 -28.27 16.81 -11.13
CA TYR A 194 -28.77 17.60 -10.02
C TYR A 194 -27.67 18.45 -9.40
N LEU A 195 -26.51 17.88 -9.11
CA LEU A 195 -25.36 18.62 -8.61
C LEU A 195 -24.88 19.68 -9.61
N HIS A 196 -24.88 19.34 -10.90
CA HIS A 196 -24.51 20.28 -11.96
C HIS A 196 -25.40 21.53 -11.99
N THR A 197 -26.71 21.34 -11.84
CA THR A 197 -27.69 22.42 -11.88
C THR A 197 -27.79 23.24 -10.59
N LYS A 198 -27.64 22.59 -9.43
CA LYS A 198 -27.86 23.27 -8.13
C LYS A 198 -26.59 23.87 -7.55
N PHE A 199 -25.40 23.35 -7.89
CA PHE A 199 -24.11 23.77 -7.36
C PHE A 199 -23.13 24.16 -8.50
N VAL A 200 -23.56 25.13 -9.29
CA VAL A 200 -22.83 25.59 -10.49
C VAL A 200 -21.40 26.02 -10.14
N GLY A 201 -20.44 25.56 -10.93
CA GLY A 201 -19.02 25.94 -10.81
C GLY A 201 -18.27 25.24 -9.65
N GLN A 202 -18.95 24.48 -8.80
CA GLN A 202 -18.26 23.71 -7.76
C GLN A 202 -17.67 22.40 -8.29
N LYS A 203 -16.43 22.11 -7.89
CA LYS A 203 -15.75 20.86 -8.27
C LYS A 203 -16.46 19.65 -7.66
N ARG A 204 -16.76 18.65 -8.49
CA ARG A 204 -17.38 17.38 -8.11
C ARG A 204 -16.73 16.17 -8.78
N PHE A 205 -15.94 16.36 -9.85
CA PHE A 205 -15.34 15.32 -10.68
C PHE A 205 -16.35 14.31 -11.18
N SER A 206 -17.24 14.81 -12.08
CA SER A 206 -18.39 14.07 -12.58
C SER A 206 -18.06 12.68 -13.12
N LEU A 207 -18.94 11.72 -12.82
CA LEU A 207 -18.90 10.35 -13.33
C LEU A 207 -19.54 10.21 -14.72
N GLU A 208 -20.20 11.25 -15.24
CA GLU A 208 -20.96 11.19 -16.49
C GLU A 208 -20.13 10.66 -17.66
N GLY A 209 -20.64 9.66 -18.34
CA GLY A 209 -19.97 8.82 -19.34
C GLY A 209 -19.42 7.50 -18.80
N GLY A 210 -19.35 7.34 -17.47
CA GLY A 210 -18.97 6.13 -16.76
C GLY A 210 -19.95 5.69 -15.68
N GLU A 211 -21.23 6.06 -15.81
CA GLU A 211 -22.29 5.79 -14.82
C GLU A 211 -22.45 4.30 -14.52
N THR A 212 -22.07 3.44 -15.44
CA THR A 212 -22.12 1.97 -15.29
C THR A 212 -21.19 1.43 -14.19
N LEU A 213 -20.31 2.27 -13.66
CA LEU A 213 -19.62 1.95 -12.40
C LEU A 213 -20.61 1.63 -11.27
N MET A 214 -21.75 2.32 -11.22
CA MET A 214 -22.74 2.10 -10.14
C MET A 214 -23.38 0.71 -10.22
N PRO A 215 -23.89 0.22 -11.35
CA PRO A 215 -24.30 -1.16 -11.51
C PRO A 215 -23.23 -2.22 -11.17
N ILE A 216 -21.98 -1.99 -11.54
CA ILE A 216 -20.84 -2.88 -11.17
C ILE A 216 -20.72 -2.99 -9.65
N LEU A 217 -20.67 -1.85 -8.96
CA LEU A 217 -20.54 -1.81 -7.50
C LEU A 217 -21.77 -2.38 -6.81
N ASP A 218 -22.97 -2.06 -7.30
CA ASP A 218 -24.20 -2.59 -6.77
C ASP A 218 -24.27 -4.12 -6.89
N ALA A 219 -23.82 -4.69 -8.02
CA ALA A 219 -23.77 -6.14 -8.24
C ALA A 219 -22.77 -6.82 -7.27
N ILE A 220 -21.58 -6.24 -7.07
CA ILE A 220 -20.60 -6.74 -6.11
C ILE A 220 -21.18 -6.72 -4.69
N VAL A 221 -21.79 -5.60 -4.29
CA VAL A 221 -22.39 -5.43 -2.96
C VAL A 221 -23.54 -6.41 -2.75
N ASP A 222 -24.45 -6.52 -3.72
CA ASP A 222 -25.64 -7.38 -3.62
C ASP A 222 -25.28 -8.86 -3.54
N LYS A 223 -24.26 -9.30 -4.29
CA LYS A 223 -23.77 -10.68 -4.32
C LYS A 223 -22.94 -11.05 -3.07
N SER A 224 -22.34 -10.08 -2.41
CA SER A 224 -21.35 -10.27 -1.34
C SER A 224 -21.83 -11.18 -0.21
N PRO A 225 -23.01 -11.01 0.42
CA PRO A 225 -23.43 -11.87 1.51
C PRO A 225 -23.62 -13.33 1.10
N SER A 226 -24.12 -13.60 -0.10
CA SER A 226 -24.29 -14.95 -0.63
C SER A 226 -22.96 -15.68 -0.87
N MET A 227 -21.87 -14.90 -1.04
CA MET A 227 -20.50 -15.39 -1.19
C MET A 227 -19.73 -15.42 0.15
N GLY A 228 -20.39 -15.14 1.27
CA GLY A 228 -19.78 -15.12 2.60
C GLY A 228 -19.00 -13.85 2.92
N VAL A 229 -19.04 -12.84 2.08
CA VAL A 229 -18.40 -11.54 2.34
C VAL A 229 -19.24 -10.75 3.33
N LYS A 230 -18.62 -10.28 4.39
CA LYS A 230 -19.25 -9.47 5.44
C LYS A 230 -18.88 -8.02 5.36
N GLU A 231 -17.72 -7.73 4.78
CA GLU A 231 -17.20 -6.37 4.71
C GLU A 231 -16.43 -6.12 3.42
N LEU A 232 -16.69 -4.97 2.80
CA LEU A 232 -15.94 -4.42 1.69
C LEU A 232 -15.25 -3.13 2.12
N VAL A 233 -13.93 -3.07 1.99
CA VAL A 233 -13.16 -1.84 2.20
C VAL A 233 -12.80 -1.27 0.85
N ILE A 234 -13.27 -0.06 0.58
CA ILE A 234 -13.19 0.58 -0.74
C ILE A 234 -12.10 1.67 -0.71
N GLY A 235 -11.22 1.65 -1.72
CA GLY A 235 -10.32 2.75 -2.06
C GLY A 235 -10.63 3.26 -3.46
N MET A 236 -10.63 4.57 -3.66
CA MET A 236 -10.92 5.13 -4.98
C MET A 236 -10.37 6.55 -5.15
N ALA A 237 -10.16 6.92 -6.41
CA ALA A 237 -9.87 8.30 -6.80
C ALA A 237 -11.10 9.22 -6.59
N HIS A 238 -10.95 10.49 -6.93
CA HIS A 238 -11.99 11.52 -6.77
C HIS A 238 -13.17 11.35 -7.75
N ARG A 239 -12.95 10.81 -8.98
CA ARG A 239 -13.99 10.71 -10.01
C ARG A 239 -15.07 9.73 -9.63
N GLY A 240 -16.34 10.23 -9.58
CA GLY A 240 -17.49 9.44 -9.16
C GLY A 240 -17.60 9.20 -7.66
N ARG A 241 -16.68 9.73 -6.83
CA ARG A 241 -16.69 9.47 -5.39
C ARG A 241 -17.96 9.96 -4.70
N LEU A 242 -18.47 11.13 -5.08
CA LEU A 242 -19.75 11.63 -4.53
C LEU A 242 -20.90 10.70 -4.89
N ASN A 243 -20.90 10.13 -6.08
CA ASN A 243 -21.89 9.17 -6.54
C ASN A 243 -21.80 7.84 -5.74
N VAL A 244 -20.58 7.35 -5.51
CA VAL A 244 -20.34 6.17 -4.64
C VAL A 244 -20.81 6.44 -3.21
N LEU A 245 -20.50 7.60 -2.64
CA LEU A 245 -20.98 8.00 -1.31
C LEU A 245 -22.51 8.00 -1.22
N ALA A 246 -23.18 8.59 -2.22
CA ALA A 246 -24.63 8.71 -2.26
C ALA A 246 -25.34 7.37 -2.55
N ASN A 247 -24.99 6.72 -3.66
CA ASN A 247 -25.77 5.62 -4.23
C ASN A 247 -25.30 4.22 -3.81
N VAL A 248 -24.01 4.07 -3.39
CA VAL A 248 -23.48 2.78 -2.92
C VAL A 248 -23.44 2.73 -1.39
N LEU A 249 -22.79 3.72 -0.75
CA LEU A 249 -22.71 3.78 0.72
C LEU A 249 -23.93 4.39 1.39
N ARG A 250 -24.87 4.93 0.60
CA ARG A 250 -26.13 5.54 1.08
C ARG A 250 -25.89 6.65 2.12
N LYS A 251 -24.83 7.44 1.91
CA LYS A 251 -24.61 8.65 2.70
C LYS A 251 -25.82 9.59 2.50
N PRO A 252 -26.41 10.14 3.59
CA PRO A 252 -27.57 11.03 3.45
C PRO A 252 -27.27 12.21 2.53
N PHE A 253 -28.21 12.51 1.61
CA PHE A 253 -28.05 13.62 0.67
C PHE A 253 -27.89 14.96 1.38
N GLU A 254 -28.53 15.14 2.52
CA GLU A 254 -28.41 16.33 3.36
C GLU A 254 -26.97 16.54 3.84
N GLU A 255 -26.26 15.47 4.18
CA GLU A 255 -24.84 15.55 4.56
C GLU A 255 -24.00 16.00 3.36
N ILE A 256 -24.25 15.44 2.18
CA ILE A 256 -23.53 15.80 0.95
C ILE A 256 -23.83 17.25 0.55
N PHE A 257 -25.10 17.68 0.58
CA PHE A 257 -25.47 19.05 0.21
C PHE A 257 -24.95 20.09 1.19
N ASN A 258 -24.86 19.76 2.48
CA ASN A 258 -24.19 20.61 3.46
C ASN A 258 -22.70 20.82 3.12
N GLU A 259 -21.99 19.78 2.64
CA GLU A 259 -20.61 19.88 2.20
C GLU A 259 -20.46 20.78 0.96
N PHE A 260 -21.49 20.88 0.11
CA PHE A 260 -21.54 21.81 -1.02
C PHE A 260 -21.82 23.26 -0.61
N GLN A 261 -22.65 23.48 0.41
CA GLN A 261 -23.03 24.83 0.83
C GLN A 261 -22.04 25.46 1.81
N ASP A 262 -21.06 24.67 2.30
CA ASP A 262 -20.09 25.08 3.33
C ASP A 262 -20.76 25.61 4.60
N HIS A 263 -21.95 25.06 4.92
CA HIS A 263 -22.77 25.42 6.08
C HIS A 263 -22.27 24.70 7.33
N TYR A 264 -21.02 24.99 7.74
CA TYR A 264 -20.44 24.47 8.97
C TYR A 264 -20.23 25.59 9.99
N VAL A 265 -20.58 25.33 11.24
CA VAL A 265 -20.05 26.10 12.36
C VAL A 265 -18.71 25.49 12.72
N ALA A 266 -17.64 26.27 12.59
CA ALA A 266 -16.34 25.89 13.10
C ALA A 266 -16.44 25.70 14.62
N ASP A 267 -16.50 24.46 15.09
CA ASP A 267 -16.34 24.20 16.52
C ASP A 267 -14.82 24.12 16.78
N ALA A 268 -14.27 25.26 17.25
CA ALA A 268 -12.84 25.36 17.59
C ALA A 268 -12.41 24.37 18.69
N SER A 269 -13.37 23.66 19.32
CA SER A 269 -13.11 22.70 20.40
C SER A 269 -12.76 21.29 19.90
N GLU A 270 -13.06 20.93 18.64
CA GLU A 270 -12.89 19.55 18.15
C GLU A 270 -11.66 19.33 17.24
N GLY A 271 -10.87 20.34 16.92
CA GLY A 271 -9.60 20.23 16.20
C GLY A 271 -9.70 19.61 14.80
N GLY A 272 -8.93 20.12 13.86
CA GLY A 272 -8.77 19.62 12.49
C GLY A 272 -9.35 20.55 11.43
N ASP A 273 -8.58 20.71 10.33
CA ASP A 273 -8.93 21.60 9.22
C ASP A 273 -9.99 20.99 8.28
N GLY A 274 -10.14 19.63 8.30
CA GLY A 274 -11.01 18.90 7.38
C GLY A 274 -10.42 18.79 5.98
N ASP A 275 -11.20 18.24 5.04
CA ASP A 275 -10.79 18.06 3.65
C ASP A 275 -11.97 18.34 2.71
N VAL A 276 -11.67 18.46 1.44
CA VAL A 276 -12.68 18.66 0.39
C VAL A 276 -13.60 17.44 0.26
N LYS A 277 -14.86 17.69 -0.09
CA LYS A 277 -15.92 16.67 -0.13
C LYS A 277 -15.59 15.42 -0.95
N TYR A 278 -14.83 15.55 -2.02
CA TYR A 278 -14.44 14.43 -2.89
C TYR A 278 -13.19 13.66 -2.42
N HIS A 279 -12.73 13.91 -1.18
CA HIS A 279 -11.71 13.10 -0.47
C HIS A 279 -12.26 12.36 0.74
N LEU A 280 -13.47 12.71 1.18
CA LEU A 280 -14.04 12.17 2.41
C LEU A 280 -14.38 10.68 2.29
N GLY A 281 -14.21 9.96 3.39
CA GLY A 281 -14.64 8.59 3.57
C GLY A 281 -16.01 8.49 4.25
N PHE A 282 -16.58 7.29 4.22
CA PHE A 282 -17.83 6.97 4.90
C PHE A 282 -17.91 5.47 5.19
N SER A 283 -18.70 5.09 6.18
CA SER A 283 -18.98 3.68 6.50
C SER A 283 -20.46 3.48 6.78
N ALA A 284 -21.03 2.39 6.25
CA ALA A 284 -22.41 2.05 6.46
C ALA A 284 -22.66 0.53 6.31
N ASP A 285 -23.65 0.02 7.02
CA ASP A 285 -24.23 -1.30 6.76
C ASP A 285 -25.27 -1.19 5.67
N VAL A 286 -25.16 -2.00 4.63
CA VAL A 286 -26.07 -2.01 3.48
C VAL A 286 -26.81 -3.33 3.44
N THR A 287 -28.16 -3.24 3.36
CA THR A 287 -29.02 -4.40 3.15
C THR A 287 -29.14 -4.69 1.67
N THR A 288 -28.88 -5.93 1.29
CA THR A 288 -28.93 -6.43 -0.08
C THR A 288 -30.36 -6.82 -0.50
N SER A 289 -30.55 -7.10 -1.78
CA SER A 289 -31.87 -7.39 -2.35
C SER A 289 -32.50 -8.70 -1.84
N ASP A 290 -31.70 -9.62 -1.34
CA ASP A 290 -32.13 -10.88 -0.73
C ASP A 290 -32.25 -10.80 0.80
N GLY A 291 -32.06 -9.61 1.39
CA GLY A 291 -32.15 -9.37 2.83
C GLY A 291 -30.83 -9.63 3.59
N GLY A 292 -29.75 -9.98 2.90
CA GLY A 292 -28.41 -10.06 3.48
C GLY A 292 -27.90 -8.68 3.90
N SER A 293 -26.81 -8.65 4.69
CA SER A 293 -26.16 -7.40 5.11
C SER A 293 -24.65 -7.47 4.84
N VAL A 294 -24.09 -6.37 4.37
CA VAL A 294 -22.64 -6.18 4.18
C VAL A 294 -22.22 -4.81 4.69
N HIS A 295 -21.11 -4.78 5.42
CA HIS A 295 -20.54 -3.51 5.86
C HIS A 295 -19.66 -2.91 4.76
N LEU A 296 -19.92 -1.67 4.37
CA LEU A 296 -19.11 -0.93 3.40
C LEU A 296 -18.30 0.15 4.11
N SER A 297 -17.02 0.25 3.79
CA SER A 297 -16.13 1.25 4.34
C SER A 297 -15.30 1.88 3.22
N LEU A 298 -15.60 3.12 2.84
CA LEU A 298 -14.81 3.92 1.91
C LEU A 298 -13.71 4.66 2.65
N ALA A 299 -12.46 4.36 2.34
CA ALA A 299 -11.33 5.06 2.91
C ALA A 299 -11.26 6.51 2.42
N PRO A 300 -10.99 7.49 3.29
CA PRO A 300 -10.61 8.83 2.83
C PRO A 300 -9.25 8.76 2.15
N ASN A 301 -8.99 9.63 1.18
CA ASN A 301 -7.70 9.72 0.52
C ASN A 301 -7.44 11.11 -0.08
N PRO A 302 -6.17 11.49 -0.30
CA PRO A 302 -5.82 12.73 -0.97
C PRO A 302 -5.98 12.64 -2.48
N SER A 303 -5.68 13.72 -3.20
CA SER A 303 -5.61 13.73 -4.67
C SER A 303 -4.40 12.96 -5.25
N HIS A 304 -3.53 12.42 -4.42
CA HIS A 304 -2.39 11.58 -4.83
C HIS A 304 -2.90 10.19 -5.23
N LEU A 305 -3.11 10.03 -6.53
CA LEU A 305 -3.73 8.83 -7.10
C LEU A 305 -2.94 7.57 -6.73
N GLU A 306 -3.66 6.49 -6.45
CA GLU A 306 -3.16 5.16 -6.08
C GLU A 306 -2.51 5.05 -4.69
N ALA A 307 -2.26 6.16 -4.00
CA ALA A 307 -1.63 6.15 -2.67
C ALA A 307 -2.50 5.48 -1.59
N VAL A 308 -3.81 5.39 -1.81
CA VAL A 308 -4.76 4.72 -0.90
C VAL A 308 -4.75 3.18 -1.05
N ASN A 309 -4.20 2.64 -2.13
CA ASN A 309 -4.26 1.20 -2.42
C ASN A 309 -3.68 0.37 -1.26
N PRO A 310 -2.41 0.54 -0.87
CA PRO A 310 -1.85 -0.24 0.23
C PRO A 310 -2.53 0.05 1.58
N VAL A 311 -3.08 1.24 1.77
CA VAL A 311 -3.84 1.59 2.99
C VAL A 311 -5.10 0.74 3.11
N VAL A 312 -5.82 0.54 2.02
CA VAL A 312 -7.01 -0.34 1.97
C VAL A 312 -6.63 -1.79 2.25
N GLU A 313 -5.55 -2.29 1.65
CA GLU A 313 -5.04 -3.65 1.89
C GLU A 313 -4.69 -3.86 3.38
N GLY A 314 -3.99 -2.89 3.99
CA GLY A 314 -3.65 -2.94 5.41
C GLY A 314 -4.88 -2.95 6.31
N ARG A 315 -5.89 -2.14 5.99
CA ARG A 315 -7.18 -2.10 6.70
C ARG A 315 -7.90 -3.44 6.64
N VAL A 316 -8.02 -4.03 5.44
CA VAL A 316 -8.64 -5.35 5.28
C VAL A 316 -7.89 -6.41 6.06
N ARG A 317 -6.55 -6.39 6.00
CA ARG A 317 -5.73 -7.35 6.72
C ARG A 317 -5.94 -7.27 8.24
N ALA A 318 -6.01 -6.07 8.81
CA ALA A 318 -6.29 -5.85 10.22
C ALA A 318 -7.68 -6.42 10.60
N LYS A 319 -8.71 -6.13 9.81
CA LYS A 319 -10.08 -6.63 10.02
C LYS A 319 -10.16 -8.15 9.94
N GLN A 320 -9.49 -8.76 8.95
CA GLN A 320 -9.39 -10.22 8.85
C GLN A 320 -8.74 -10.82 10.10
N GLN A 321 -7.66 -10.23 10.59
CA GLN A 321 -7.00 -10.68 11.83
C GLN A 321 -7.93 -10.57 13.04
N LEU A 322 -8.64 -9.45 13.16
CA LEU A 322 -9.58 -9.21 14.25
C LEU A 322 -10.76 -10.17 14.25
N HIS A 323 -11.24 -10.56 13.07
CA HIS A 323 -12.34 -11.52 12.90
C HIS A 323 -11.87 -12.97 12.82
N ARG A 324 -10.56 -13.23 12.95
CA ARG A 324 -9.94 -14.55 12.79
C ARG A 324 -10.28 -15.20 11.44
N ASP A 325 -10.39 -14.39 10.41
CA ASP A 325 -10.65 -14.84 9.03
C ASP A 325 -9.37 -15.38 8.39
N THR A 326 -9.00 -16.61 8.74
CA THR A 326 -7.81 -17.29 8.20
C THR A 326 -7.94 -17.58 6.72
N GLU A 327 -9.16 -17.83 6.24
CA GLU A 327 -9.49 -18.11 4.85
C GLU A 327 -9.57 -16.86 3.98
N ARG A 328 -9.52 -15.67 4.58
CA ARG A 328 -9.57 -14.36 3.88
C ARG A 328 -10.76 -14.22 2.95
N SER A 329 -11.91 -14.64 3.42
CA SER A 329 -13.15 -14.71 2.64
C SER A 329 -14.18 -13.68 3.07
N THR A 330 -14.12 -13.20 4.32
CA THR A 330 -15.17 -12.34 4.89
C THR A 330 -14.90 -10.86 4.71
N GLY A 331 -13.62 -10.45 4.70
CA GLY A 331 -13.19 -9.08 4.42
C GLY A 331 -12.54 -9.01 3.04
N VAL A 332 -13.00 -8.10 2.16
CA VAL A 332 -12.54 -7.99 0.77
C VAL A 332 -12.14 -6.56 0.43
N PRO A 333 -10.94 -6.33 -0.12
CA PRO A 333 -10.56 -5.03 -0.66
C PRO A 333 -11.18 -4.82 -2.04
N LEU A 334 -11.64 -3.59 -2.28
CA LEU A 334 -12.17 -3.14 -3.57
C LEU A 334 -11.50 -1.81 -3.94
N LEU A 335 -10.69 -1.82 -4.99
CA LEU A 335 -9.94 -0.66 -5.47
C LEU A 335 -10.50 -0.17 -6.80
N ILE A 336 -10.84 1.12 -6.87
CA ILE A 336 -11.37 1.76 -8.07
C ILE A 336 -10.32 2.75 -8.60
N HIS A 337 -9.85 2.49 -9.81
CA HIS A 337 -8.73 3.18 -10.45
C HIS A 337 -9.18 4.03 -11.62
N GLY A 338 -8.37 5.02 -12.01
CA GLY A 338 -8.40 5.60 -13.34
C GLY A 338 -7.41 4.90 -14.26
N ASP A 339 -7.66 4.89 -15.56
CA ASP A 339 -6.81 4.23 -16.57
C ASP A 339 -5.38 4.77 -16.61
N ALA A 340 -5.21 6.08 -16.57
CA ALA A 340 -3.89 6.69 -16.60
C ALA A 340 -3.10 6.46 -15.28
N SER A 341 -3.78 6.41 -14.14
CA SER A 341 -3.13 6.24 -12.85
C SER A 341 -2.71 4.79 -12.58
N ILE A 342 -3.54 3.81 -12.90
CA ILE A 342 -3.19 2.39 -12.73
C ILE A 342 -1.98 2.01 -13.60
N ALA A 343 -1.90 2.56 -14.81
CA ALA A 343 -0.77 2.30 -15.70
C ALA A 343 0.51 3.05 -15.31
N GLY A 344 0.39 4.23 -14.68
CA GLY A 344 1.51 5.15 -14.51
C GLY A 344 2.10 5.23 -13.10
N GLN A 345 1.33 4.94 -12.05
CA GLN A 345 1.77 5.11 -10.68
C GLN A 345 2.50 3.85 -10.16
N GLY A 346 3.76 4.00 -9.74
CA GLY A 346 4.58 2.88 -9.23
C GLY A 346 3.99 2.17 -8.02
N LEU A 347 3.23 2.87 -7.18
CA LEU A 347 2.52 2.28 -6.03
C LEU A 347 1.54 1.16 -6.42
N VAL A 348 1.01 1.16 -7.64
CA VAL A 348 0.18 0.05 -8.15
C VAL A 348 1.00 -1.25 -8.21
N ALA A 349 2.18 -1.21 -8.82
CA ALA A 349 3.07 -2.37 -8.90
C ALA A 349 3.52 -2.85 -7.52
N GLU A 350 3.88 -1.91 -6.63
CA GLU A 350 4.28 -2.22 -5.27
C GLU A 350 3.15 -2.92 -4.49
N THR A 351 1.90 -2.43 -4.63
CA THR A 351 0.72 -3.01 -3.96
C THR A 351 0.39 -4.40 -4.52
N LEU A 352 0.36 -4.54 -5.85
CA LEU A 352 0.13 -5.84 -6.49
C LEU A 352 1.15 -6.89 -6.07
N ASN A 353 2.44 -6.49 -5.92
CA ASN A 353 3.49 -7.41 -5.48
C ASN A 353 3.25 -7.96 -4.06
N MET A 354 2.47 -7.31 -3.23
CA MET A 354 2.11 -7.78 -1.88
C MET A 354 0.98 -8.81 -1.86
N ALA A 355 0.22 -8.97 -2.95
CA ALA A 355 -1.02 -9.73 -3.02
C ALA A 355 -0.93 -11.16 -2.46
N ASN A 356 0.18 -11.86 -2.67
CA ASN A 356 0.39 -13.25 -2.24
C ASN A 356 1.41 -13.41 -1.10
N LEU A 357 2.01 -12.33 -0.62
CA LEU A 357 3.02 -12.40 0.45
C LEU A 357 2.36 -12.69 1.81
N ALA A 358 2.97 -13.57 2.59
CA ALA A 358 2.41 -14.07 3.85
C ALA A 358 2.03 -12.95 4.84
N GLY A 359 2.83 -11.89 4.91
CA GLY A 359 2.59 -10.75 5.80
C GLY A 359 1.47 -9.81 5.32
N TYR A 360 1.13 -9.84 4.04
CA TYR A 360 0.33 -8.78 3.41
C TYR A 360 -0.93 -9.28 2.70
N ARG A 361 -0.95 -10.51 2.20
CA ARG A 361 -2.08 -11.07 1.44
C ARG A 361 -3.42 -10.89 2.15
N THR A 362 -4.43 -10.48 1.39
CA THR A 362 -5.82 -10.31 1.82
C THR A 362 -6.78 -11.32 1.20
N GLY A 363 -6.27 -12.25 0.39
CA GLY A 363 -7.06 -13.24 -0.35
C GLY A 363 -7.62 -12.68 -1.65
N GLY A 364 -6.88 -11.75 -2.27
CA GLY A 364 -7.21 -11.13 -3.53
C GLY A 364 -8.04 -9.86 -3.42
N THR A 365 -7.81 -8.96 -4.35
CA THR A 365 -8.43 -7.63 -4.47
C THR A 365 -9.31 -7.58 -5.70
N LEU A 366 -10.48 -6.96 -5.57
CA LEU A 366 -11.30 -6.58 -6.71
C LEU A 366 -10.82 -5.23 -7.22
N HIS A 367 -10.28 -5.19 -8.43
CA HIS A 367 -9.87 -3.96 -9.10
C HIS A 367 -10.90 -3.56 -10.14
N VAL A 368 -11.41 -2.34 -10.08
CA VAL A 368 -12.32 -1.78 -11.08
C VAL A 368 -11.66 -0.55 -11.69
N VAL A 369 -11.38 -0.59 -12.97
CA VAL A 369 -10.80 0.55 -13.68
C VAL A 369 -11.90 1.32 -14.40
N VAL A 370 -12.07 2.58 -14.03
CA VAL A 370 -12.89 3.54 -14.78
C VAL A 370 -12.05 4.07 -15.93
N ASN A 371 -12.02 3.30 -17.01
CA ASN A 371 -11.19 3.59 -18.18
C ASN A 371 -11.91 4.56 -19.12
N ASN A 372 -11.79 5.84 -18.83
CA ASN A 372 -12.37 6.89 -19.67
C ASN A 372 -11.45 7.36 -20.81
N GLN A 373 -10.36 6.64 -21.04
CA GLN A 373 -9.43 6.78 -22.17
C GLN A 373 -8.70 8.12 -22.23
N ILE A 374 -8.57 8.81 -21.08
CA ILE A 374 -7.86 10.09 -21.00
C ILE A 374 -7.37 10.36 -19.57
N GLY A 375 -6.10 10.76 -19.42
CA GLY A 375 -5.51 11.23 -18.18
C GLY A 375 -5.39 12.75 -18.15
N PHE A 376 -6.33 13.46 -17.54
CA PHE A 376 -6.48 14.91 -17.60
C PHE A 376 -6.63 15.38 -19.06
N THR A 377 -5.53 15.65 -19.78
CA THR A 377 -5.49 15.99 -21.22
C THR A 377 -4.63 15.01 -22.03
N THR A 378 -4.03 14.02 -21.38
CA THR A 378 -3.08 13.07 -21.99
C THR A 378 -3.82 11.87 -22.56
N SER A 379 -3.65 11.62 -23.85
CA SER A 379 -4.24 10.48 -24.55
C SER A 379 -3.52 9.16 -24.19
N PRO A 380 -4.15 8.00 -24.39
CA PRO A 380 -3.56 6.70 -24.10
C PRO A 380 -2.20 6.47 -24.77
N ARG A 381 -2.03 6.89 -26.03
CA ARG A 381 -0.77 6.74 -26.79
C ARG A 381 0.41 7.51 -26.19
N ASP A 382 0.12 8.59 -25.42
CA ASP A 382 1.12 9.43 -24.78
C ASP A 382 1.32 9.08 -23.29
N SER A 383 0.42 8.27 -22.72
CA SER A 383 0.42 7.92 -21.29
C SER A 383 0.93 6.51 -20.96
N ARG A 384 0.92 5.59 -21.92
CA ARG A 384 1.39 4.20 -21.70
C ARG A 384 1.94 3.57 -22.98
N SER A 385 2.85 2.59 -22.80
CA SER A 385 3.42 1.81 -23.90
C SER A 385 2.65 0.52 -24.18
N THR A 386 1.73 0.13 -23.30
CA THR A 386 0.98 -1.12 -23.36
C THR A 386 -0.34 -0.97 -24.11
N GLN A 387 -0.88 -2.07 -24.61
CA GLN A 387 -2.18 -2.11 -25.28
C GLN A 387 -3.29 -1.64 -24.33
N TYR A 388 -3.32 -2.22 -23.13
CA TYR A 388 -4.29 -1.88 -22.10
C TYR A 388 -3.63 -1.23 -20.90
N CYS A 389 -4.37 -0.37 -20.19
CA CYS A 389 -3.91 0.22 -18.94
C CYS A 389 -3.73 -0.82 -17.82
N THR A 390 -4.41 -1.95 -17.96
CA THR A 390 -4.44 -3.07 -17.02
C THR A 390 -3.34 -4.11 -17.23
N ASP A 391 -2.48 -3.96 -18.24
CA ASP A 391 -1.39 -4.91 -18.52
C ASP A 391 -0.46 -5.12 -17.31
N ILE A 392 -0.36 -4.15 -16.42
CA ILE A 392 0.40 -4.26 -15.17
C ILE A 392 -0.10 -5.41 -14.28
N ALA A 393 -1.38 -5.74 -14.30
CA ALA A 393 -1.94 -6.81 -13.47
C ALA A 393 -1.54 -8.23 -13.94
N LYS A 394 -1.03 -8.37 -15.16
CA LYS A 394 -0.55 -9.64 -15.70
C LYS A 394 0.66 -10.17 -14.93
N PHE A 395 1.47 -9.30 -14.32
CA PHE A 395 2.65 -9.74 -13.60
C PHE A 395 2.31 -10.53 -12.30
N VAL A 396 1.13 -10.34 -11.73
CA VAL A 396 0.58 -11.17 -10.65
C VAL A 396 -0.42 -12.22 -11.15
N GLN A 397 -0.53 -12.38 -12.47
CA GLN A 397 -1.38 -13.37 -13.13
C GLN A 397 -2.89 -13.20 -12.79
N ALA A 398 -3.33 -11.99 -12.57
CA ALA A 398 -4.74 -11.69 -12.36
C ALA A 398 -5.51 -11.79 -13.70
N PRO A 399 -6.70 -12.40 -13.75
CA PRO A 399 -7.56 -12.31 -14.91
C PRO A 399 -8.05 -10.89 -15.13
N ILE A 400 -8.18 -10.47 -16.38
CA ILE A 400 -8.62 -9.13 -16.76
C ILE A 400 -9.86 -9.25 -17.64
N PHE A 401 -10.94 -8.59 -17.23
CA PHE A 401 -12.19 -8.50 -17.96
C PHE A 401 -12.36 -7.08 -18.49
N HIS A 402 -12.21 -6.90 -19.80
CA HIS A 402 -12.54 -5.64 -20.46
C HIS A 402 -14.02 -5.63 -20.80
N VAL A 403 -14.75 -4.58 -20.47
CA VAL A 403 -16.19 -4.49 -20.72
C VAL A 403 -16.57 -3.10 -21.19
N ASN A 404 -17.42 -3.05 -22.22
CA ASN A 404 -17.99 -1.81 -22.72
C ASN A 404 -19.03 -1.27 -21.73
N ALA A 405 -18.81 -0.05 -21.22
CA ALA A 405 -19.70 0.59 -20.25
C ALA A 405 -21.13 0.87 -20.80
N GLU A 406 -21.34 0.84 -22.11
CA GLU A 406 -22.68 0.96 -22.73
C GLU A 406 -23.48 -0.36 -22.73
N ASP A 407 -22.88 -1.46 -22.25
CA ASP A 407 -23.56 -2.74 -21.99
C ASP A 407 -23.61 -3.01 -20.47
N PRO A 408 -24.56 -2.41 -19.74
CA PRO A 408 -24.64 -2.54 -18.29
C PRO A 408 -24.95 -3.97 -17.82
N GLU A 409 -25.63 -4.79 -18.63
CA GLU A 409 -25.88 -6.19 -18.31
C GLU A 409 -24.57 -7.00 -18.35
N ALA A 410 -23.70 -6.74 -19.34
CA ALA A 410 -22.37 -7.33 -19.41
C ALA A 410 -21.51 -6.90 -18.22
N CYS A 411 -21.58 -5.63 -17.82
CA CYS A 411 -20.87 -5.11 -16.67
C CYS A 411 -21.27 -5.79 -15.35
N VAL A 412 -22.58 -5.95 -15.12
CA VAL A 412 -23.11 -6.67 -13.96
C VAL A 412 -22.68 -8.14 -13.95
N TYR A 413 -22.77 -8.82 -15.09
CA TYR A 413 -22.33 -10.21 -15.21
C TYR A 413 -20.85 -10.39 -14.88
N ILE A 414 -20.00 -9.52 -15.41
CA ILE A 414 -18.55 -9.58 -15.13
C ILE A 414 -18.24 -9.23 -13.67
N ALA A 415 -18.97 -8.29 -13.07
CA ALA A 415 -18.82 -7.95 -11.66
C ALA A 415 -19.10 -9.16 -10.74
N GLU A 416 -20.16 -9.90 -11.03
CA GLU A 416 -20.48 -11.14 -10.30
C GLU A 416 -19.43 -12.23 -10.53
N LEU A 417 -18.97 -12.42 -11.76
CA LEU A 417 -17.95 -13.42 -12.10
C LEU A 417 -16.60 -13.09 -11.44
N ALA A 418 -16.22 -11.82 -11.38
CA ALA A 418 -15.00 -11.35 -10.73
C ALA A 418 -15.02 -11.65 -9.23
N LEU A 419 -16.14 -11.37 -8.55
CA LEU A 419 -16.30 -11.71 -7.13
C LEU A 419 -16.24 -13.23 -6.91
N GLU A 420 -16.89 -14.02 -7.76
CA GLU A 420 -16.84 -15.48 -7.69
C GLU A 420 -15.41 -16.01 -7.87
N PHE A 421 -14.66 -15.46 -8.84
CA PHE A 421 -13.25 -15.83 -9.06
C PHE A 421 -12.39 -15.52 -7.84
N ARG A 422 -12.49 -14.28 -7.33
CA ARG A 422 -11.75 -13.86 -6.12
C ARG A 422 -12.03 -14.77 -4.93
N GLN A 423 -13.30 -15.11 -4.69
CA GLN A 423 -13.69 -15.98 -3.59
C GLN A 423 -13.23 -17.42 -3.76
N GLN A 424 -13.17 -17.91 -4.99
CA GLN A 424 -12.72 -19.27 -5.31
C GLN A 424 -11.20 -19.42 -5.23
N PHE A 425 -10.45 -18.48 -5.81
CA PHE A 425 -8.99 -18.61 -6.01
C PHE A 425 -8.18 -17.77 -5.04
N LYS A 426 -8.81 -16.88 -4.29
CA LYS A 426 -8.13 -15.97 -3.35
C LYS A 426 -7.02 -15.15 -4.02
N SER A 427 -7.30 -14.71 -5.23
CA SER A 427 -6.40 -13.97 -6.11
C SER A 427 -7.05 -12.68 -6.59
N ASP A 428 -6.22 -11.73 -6.98
CA ASP A 428 -6.67 -10.46 -7.56
C ASP A 428 -7.41 -10.70 -8.88
N VAL A 429 -8.33 -9.81 -9.21
CA VAL A 429 -9.09 -9.80 -10.46
C VAL A 429 -9.36 -8.37 -10.89
N VAL A 430 -9.29 -8.10 -12.19
CA VAL A 430 -9.43 -6.76 -12.75
C VAL A 430 -10.63 -6.68 -13.68
N ILE A 431 -11.45 -5.67 -13.47
CA ILE A 431 -12.53 -5.25 -14.37
C ILE A 431 -12.10 -3.92 -15.01
N ASP A 432 -11.85 -3.92 -16.30
CA ASP A 432 -11.55 -2.74 -17.11
C ASP A 432 -12.84 -2.26 -17.78
N MET A 433 -13.54 -1.32 -17.13
CA MET A 433 -14.76 -0.72 -17.66
C MET A 433 -14.40 0.41 -18.62
N VAL A 434 -14.40 0.10 -19.92
CA VAL A 434 -14.07 1.08 -20.97
C VAL A 434 -15.26 2.00 -21.21
N CYS A 435 -15.06 3.28 -20.93
CA CYS A 435 -16.10 4.31 -20.97
C CYS A 435 -15.54 5.61 -21.58
N PHE A 436 -16.19 6.71 -21.37
CA PHE A 436 -15.69 8.03 -21.73
C PHE A 436 -15.93 9.04 -20.60
N ARG A 437 -15.32 10.21 -20.69
CA ARG A 437 -15.53 11.32 -19.76
C ARG A 437 -16.33 12.40 -20.46
N ARG A 438 -17.54 12.68 -20.01
CA ARG A 438 -18.45 13.64 -20.67
C ARG A 438 -17.94 15.08 -20.57
N TRP A 439 -17.41 15.47 -19.42
CA TRP A 439 -16.93 16.82 -19.12
C TRP A 439 -15.41 16.90 -19.08
N GLY A 440 -14.85 18.08 -18.81
CA GLY A 440 -13.42 18.22 -18.55
C GLY A 440 -12.94 17.41 -17.35
N HIS A 441 -11.66 17.56 -17.03
CA HIS A 441 -11.09 16.88 -15.85
C HIS A 441 -11.85 17.26 -14.58
N ASN A 442 -12.18 18.54 -14.45
CA ASN A 442 -13.14 19.07 -13.47
C ASN A 442 -14.08 20.07 -14.17
N GLU A 443 -15.01 20.63 -13.42
CA GLU A 443 -16.08 21.50 -13.94
C GLU A 443 -15.59 22.88 -14.45
N GLY A 444 -14.34 23.24 -14.19
CA GLY A 444 -13.70 24.46 -14.75
C GLY A 444 -12.83 24.19 -15.97
N ASP A 445 -12.72 22.96 -16.46
CA ASP A 445 -11.90 22.56 -17.59
C ASP A 445 -12.71 22.40 -18.87
N GLU A 446 -12.21 22.94 -19.99
CA GLU A 446 -12.81 22.79 -21.33
C GLU A 446 -12.00 21.78 -22.15
N PRO A 447 -12.46 20.53 -22.23
CA PRO A 447 -11.69 19.45 -22.83
C PRO A 447 -11.54 19.55 -24.35
N SER A 448 -12.39 20.29 -25.04
CA SER A 448 -12.30 20.47 -26.49
C SER A 448 -11.07 21.27 -26.93
N TYR A 449 -10.37 21.93 -26.00
CA TYR A 449 -9.11 22.61 -26.32
C TYR A 449 -7.99 21.64 -26.70
N THR A 450 -8.02 20.43 -26.18
CA THR A 450 -6.99 19.40 -26.43
C THR A 450 -7.52 18.18 -27.18
N GLN A 451 -8.79 17.80 -27.01
CA GLN A 451 -9.43 16.64 -27.65
C GLN A 451 -10.72 17.06 -28.42
N PRO A 452 -10.60 17.94 -29.45
CA PRO A 452 -11.78 18.48 -30.14
C PRO A 452 -12.58 17.40 -30.89
N VAL A 453 -11.93 16.40 -31.46
CA VAL A 453 -12.58 15.36 -32.27
C VAL A 453 -13.42 14.43 -31.40
N GLU A 454 -12.81 13.92 -30.32
CA GLU A 454 -13.50 13.03 -29.36
C GLU A 454 -14.69 13.73 -28.71
N TYR A 455 -14.52 15.00 -28.31
CA TYR A 455 -15.64 15.75 -27.68
C TYR A 455 -16.76 16.14 -28.64
N GLU A 456 -16.51 16.23 -29.95
CA GLU A 456 -17.58 16.33 -30.94
C GLU A 456 -18.40 15.02 -31.03
N ILE A 457 -17.79 13.87 -30.80
CA ILE A 457 -18.49 12.59 -30.71
C ILE A 457 -19.26 12.52 -29.39
N ILE A 458 -18.59 12.81 -28.25
CA ILE A 458 -19.14 12.74 -26.90
C ILE A 458 -20.39 13.63 -26.73
N LYS A 459 -20.40 14.84 -27.30
CA LYS A 459 -21.55 15.75 -27.24
C LYS A 459 -22.82 15.16 -27.85
N LYS A 460 -22.69 14.27 -28.85
CA LYS A 460 -23.79 13.63 -29.56
C LYS A 460 -24.22 12.30 -28.93
N LYS A 461 -23.43 11.76 -27.99
CA LYS A 461 -23.71 10.48 -27.33
C LYS A 461 -24.86 10.61 -26.33
N GLU A 462 -25.81 9.70 -26.42
CA GLU A 462 -26.76 9.46 -25.35
C GLU A 462 -26.09 8.81 -24.14
N SER A 463 -26.63 9.01 -22.96
CA SER A 463 -26.15 8.35 -21.77
C SER A 463 -26.49 6.86 -21.75
N ALA A 464 -25.72 6.07 -21.01
CA ALA A 464 -25.97 4.63 -20.86
C ALA A 464 -27.37 4.35 -20.29
N SER A 465 -27.91 5.21 -19.41
CA SER A 465 -29.24 5.08 -18.84
C SER A 465 -30.32 5.21 -19.93
N VAL A 466 -30.22 6.19 -20.83
CA VAL A 466 -31.14 6.41 -21.93
C VAL A 466 -31.12 5.25 -22.94
N VAL A 467 -29.92 4.79 -23.31
CA VAL A 467 -29.76 3.66 -24.24
C VAL A 467 -30.39 2.40 -23.64
N TYR A 468 -30.07 2.12 -22.37
CA TYR A 468 -30.58 0.92 -21.69
C TYR A 468 -32.08 0.99 -21.42
N THR A 469 -32.63 2.15 -21.10
CA THR A 469 -34.08 2.37 -20.99
C THR A 469 -34.80 2.00 -22.28
N LYS A 470 -34.28 2.50 -23.43
CA LYS A 470 -34.87 2.17 -24.76
C LYS A 470 -34.82 0.67 -25.03
N GLN A 471 -33.71 0.02 -24.68
CA GLN A 471 -33.53 -1.43 -24.82
C GLN A 471 -34.60 -2.18 -24.01
N LEU A 472 -34.78 -1.87 -22.73
CA LEU A 472 -35.71 -2.56 -21.84
C LEU A 472 -37.19 -2.33 -22.24
N ILE A 473 -37.51 -1.15 -22.76
CA ILE A 473 -38.85 -0.89 -23.34
C ILE A 473 -39.07 -1.75 -24.57
N ASN A 474 -38.10 -1.84 -25.48
CA ASN A 474 -38.16 -2.68 -26.68
C ASN A 474 -38.26 -4.18 -26.35
N GLU A 475 -37.61 -4.62 -25.27
CA GLU A 475 -37.69 -5.99 -24.75
C GLU A 475 -39.02 -6.25 -24.00
N GLY A 476 -39.86 -5.24 -23.76
CA GLY A 476 -41.13 -5.36 -23.00
C GLY A 476 -40.89 -5.59 -21.49
N VAL A 477 -39.71 -5.23 -20.96
CA VAL A 477 -39.38 -5.38 -19.54
C VAL A 477 -40.06 -4.32 -18.69
N LEU A 478 -40.19 -3.08 -19.22
CA LEU A 478 -40.88 -1.96 -18.60
C LEU A 478 -41.59 -1.09 -19.65
N THR A 479 -42.52 -0.25 -19.19
CA THR A 479 -43.20 0.77 -20.00
C THR A 479 -42.51 2.12 -19.88
N PRO A 480 -42.68 3.05 -20.83
CA PRO A 480 -42.18 4.41 -20.72
C PRO A 480 -42.59 5.11 -19.41
N GLY A 481 -43.83 4.95 -18.99
CA GLY A 481 -44.36 5.57 -17.76
C GLY A 481 -43.71 5.02 -16.48
N GLU A 482 -43.28 3.76 -16.45
CA GLU A 482 -42.53 3.20 -15.33
C GLU A 482 -41.11 3.78 -15.27
N ALA A 483 -40.45 4.03 -16.41
CA ALA A 483 -39.15 4.69 -16.47
C ALA A 483 -39.24 6.14 -15.95
N ASP A 484 -40.25 6.91 -16.43
CA ASP A 484 -40.46 8.28 -15.97
C ASP A 484 -40.75 8.37 -14.47
N ALA A 485 -41.43 7.38 -13.90
CA ALA A 485 -41.74 7.31 -12.47
C ALA A 485 -40.47 7.14 -11.61
N ILE A 486 -39.48 6.35 -12.06
CA ILE A 486 -38.20 6.19 -11.39
C ILE A 486 -37.47 7.55 -11.26
N ASP A 487 -37.42 8.31 -12.35
CA ASP A 487 -36.79 9.63 -12.38
C ASP A 487 -37.52 10.64 -11.47
N ALA A 488 -38.83 10.67 -11.53
CA ALA A 488 -39.63 11.57 -10.72
C ALA A 488 -39.47 11.31 -9.21
N GLU A 489 -39.47 10.03 -8.81
CA GLU A 489 -39.31 9.63 -7.42
C GLU A 489 -37.93 10.07 -6.89
N PHE A 490 -36.86 9.74 -7.61
CA PHE A 490 -35.49 10.07 -7.17
C PHE A 490 -35.28 11.59 -7.11
N LYS A 491 -35.73 12.34 -8.10
CA LYS A 491 -35.66 13.79 -8.09
C LYS A 491 -36.40 14.40 -6.90
N SER A 492 -37.58 13.85 -6.54
CA SER A 492 -38.31 14.30 -5.34
C SER A 492 -37.51 14.08 -4.06
N GLN A 493 -36.79 12.97 -3.94
CA GLN A 493 -35.90 12.71 -2.79
C GLN A 493 -34.76 13.76 -2.70
N LEU A 494 -34.12 14.09 -3.83
CA LEU A 494 -33.06 15.09 -3.88
C LEU A 494 -33.57 16.51 -3.54
N ASP A 495 -34.76 16.88 -4.08
CA ASP A 495 -35.36 18.20 -3.80
C ASP A 495 -35.75 18.30 -2.31
N THR A 496 -36.29 17.23 -1.71
CA THR A 496 -36.63 17.19 -0.28
C THR A 496 -35.36 17.41 0.57
N ALA A 497 -34.32 16.63 0.30
CA ALA A 497 -33.05 16.75 1.03
C ALA A 497 -32.41 18.15 0.91
N LEU A 498 -32.48 18.75 -0.31
CA LEU A 498 -31.94 20.11 -0.49
C LEU A 498 -32.72 21.16 0.27
N ASN A 499 -34.05 21.05 0.34
CA ASN A 499 -34.90 21.98 1.10
C ASN A 499 -34.65 21.85 2.60
N GLU A 500 -34.48 20.63 3.12
CA GLU A 500 -34.13 20.41 4.53
C GLU A 500 -32.78 21.07 4.89
N VAL A 501 -31.82 21.09 3.97
CA VAL A 501 -30.54 21.78 4.20
C VAL A 501 -30.69 23.29 4.19
N LYS A 502 -31.53 23.86 3.30
CA LYS A 502 -31.75 25.31 3.21
C LYS A 502 -32.47 25.88 4.41
N ASP A 503 -33.44 25.14 4.94
CA ASP A 503 -34.32 25.58 6.02
C ASP A 503 -33.77 25.17 7.40
N GLY A 504 -32.78 24.28 7.43
CA GLY A 504 -32.21 23.75 8.66
C GLY A 504 -31.14 24.64 9.28
N PRO A 505 -30.87 24.48 10.59
CA PRO A 505 -29.73 25.16 11.24
C PRO A 505 -28.41 24.60 10.70
N PRO A 506 -27.32 25.42 10.70
CA PRO A 506 -25.97 24.93 10.35
C PRO A 506 -25.62 23.72 11.19
N ARG A 507 -25.25 22.62 10.56
CA ARG A 507 -24.87 21.41 11.28
C ARG A 507 -23.46 21.56 11.86
N LYS A 508 -23.25 21.08 13.08
CA LYS A 508 -21.93 20.92 13.63
C LYS A 508 -21.20 19.85 12.78
N LYS A 509 -19.94 20.15 12.46
CA LYS A 509 -19.03 19.18 11.81
C LYS A 509 -18.65 18.09 12.83
N GLY A 510 -19.62 17.26 13.22
CA GLY A 510 -19.38 16.14 14.11
C GLY A 510 -18.65 15.04 13.36
N MET A 511 -17.39 14.81 13.71
CA MET A 511 -16.67 13.65 13.25
C MET A 511 -17.25 12.43 13.95
N LYS A 512 -17.97 11.56 13.23
CA LYS A 512 -18.43 10.28 13.77
C LYS A 512 -17.20 9.46 14.19
N GLY A 513 -17.25 8.90 15.41
CA GLY A 513 -16.18 8.13 16.01
C GLY A 513 -15.75 6.92 15.14
N PHE A 514 -14.62 6.36 15.48
CA PHE A 514 -13.96 5.28 14.72
C PHE A 514 -14.64 3.89 14.83
N GLY A 515 -15.74 3.77 15.60
CA GLY A 515 -16.37 2.49 15.92
C GLY A 515 -15.87 1.87 17.24
N ALA A 516 -16.49 0.76 17.65
CA ALA A 516 -16.39 0.18 19.00
C ALA A 516 -14.97 -0.07 19.55
N ARG A 517 -13.96 -0.29 18.70
CA ARG A 517 -12.58 -0.52 19.15
C ARG A 517 -11.85 0.75 19.58
N TRP A 518 -12.32 1.90 19.12
CA TRP A 518 -11.81 3.21 19.53
C TRP A 518 -12.58 3.82 20.69
N ASP A 519 -13.61 3.13 21.19
CA ASP A 519 -14.39 3.59 22.33
C ASP A 519 -13.51 3.76 23.57
N GLY A 520 -13.64 4.89 24.24
CA GLY A 520 -12.80 5.27 25.36
C GLY A 520 -11.45 5.91 25.02
N MET A 521 -11.11 6.01 23.71
CA MET A 521 -9.92 6.72 23.27
C MET A 521 -10.23 8.19 22.95
N THR A 522 -9.25 9.06 23.17
CA THR A 522 -9.30 10.49 22.83
C THR A 522 -8.29 10.81 21.74
N ASN A 523 -8.53 11.88 20.99
CA ASN A 523 -7.55 12.45 20.06
C ASN A 523 -6.60 13.47 20.70
N LYS A 524 -6.85 13.84 21.99
CA LYS A 524 -6.09 14.87 22.69
C LYS A 524 -4.81 14.29 23.29
N TYR A 525 -3.67 14.77 22.80
CA TYR A 525 -2.37 14.45 23.38
C TYR A 525 -2.22 15.10 24.77
N ASN A 526 -1.57 14.39 25.69
CA ASN A 526 -1.11 14.94 26.96
C ASN A 526 0.22 14.30 27.38
N HIS A 527 0.98 15.01 28.21
CA HIS A 527 2.26 14.54 28.75
C HIS A 527 2.14 13.69 30.02
N THR A 528 0.92 13.37 30.46
CA THR A 528 0.72 12.57 31.67
C THR A 528 1.46 11.24 31.56
N PRO A 529 2.36 10.93 32.50
CA PRO A 529 3.07 9.67 32.51
C PRO A 529 2.11 8.48 32.65
N VAL A 530 2.36 7.41 31.89
CA VAL A 530 1.66 6.12 32.06
C VAL A 530 2.65 5.08 32.58
N GLU A 531 2.17 4.10 33.30
CA GLU A 531 3.00 3.03 33.81
C GLU A 531 3.41 2.09 32.67
N THR A 532 4.71 2.00 32.44
CA THR A 532 5.30 1.23 31.35
C THR A 532 6.30 0.18 31.83
N LYS A 533 6.62 0.16 33.14
CA LYS A 533 7.49 -0.86 33.73
C LYS A 533 6.84 -2.26 33.67
N ILE A 534 7.65 -3.28 33.82
CA ILE A 534 7.21 -4.68 33.92
C ILE A 534 7.68 -5.29 35.23
N ALA A 535 6.98 -6.32 35.71
CA ALA A 535 7.43 -7.08 36.86
C ALA A 535 8.70 -7.89 36.51
N GLU A 536 9.61 -8.05 37.46
CA GLU A 536 10.84 -8.86 37.26
C GLU A 536 10.53 -10.28 36.77
N ALA A 537 9.47 -10.92 37.33
CA ALA A 537 9.06 -12.24 36.87
C ALA A 537 8.63 -12.30 35.40
N VAL A 538 8.12 -11.20 34.83
CA VAL A 538 7.79 -11.09 33.41
C VAL A 538 9.09 -10.96 32.59
N ALA A 539 10.06 -10.17 33.04
CA ALA A 539 11.36 -10.06 32.38
C ALA A 539 12.07 -11.41 32.37
N ASP A 540 12.11 -12.12 33.50
CA ASP A 540 12.73 -13.46 33.63
C ASP A 540 12.03 -14.49 32.74
N ARG A 541 10.68 -14.44 32.64
CA ARG A 541 9.91 -15.32 31.75
C ARG A 541 10.28 -15.10 30.29
N ILE A 542 10.29 -13.88 29.82
CA ILE A 542 10.64 -13.55 28.44
C ILE A 542 12.10 -13.95 28.15
N ALA A 543 13.02 -13.65 29.09
CA ALA A 543 14.41 -14.02 28.95
C ALA A 543 14.63 -15.53 28.85
N ALA A 544 13.82 -16.33 29.58
CA ALA A 544 13.90 -17.80 29.53
C ALA A 544 13.47 -18.37 28.16
N GLU A 545 12.67 -17.63 27.39
CA GLU A 545 12.15 -18.11 26.10
C GLU A 545 13.00 -17.61 24.90
N VAL A 546 13.75 -16.50 25.01
CA VAL A 546 14.47 -15.92 23.86
C VAL A 546 15.52 -16.85 23.24
N ASP A 547 16.09 -17.77 24.00
CA ASP A 547 17.06 -18.77 23.51
C ASP A 547 16.50 -20.20 23.54
N ARG A 548 15.22 -20.37 23.91
CA ARG A 548 14.57 -21.67 23.92
C ARG A 548 14.15 -22.04 22.49
N VAL A 549 14.49 -23.26 22.11
CA VAL A 549 14.15 -23.81 20.79
C VAL A 549 13.46 -25.17 20.94
N PRO A 550 12.67 -25.61 19.95
CA PRO A 550 12.04 -26.93 19.94
C PRO A 550 13.09 -28.08 19.99
N ASP A 551 12.63 -29.26 20.43
CA ASP A 551 13.47 -30.46 20.43
C ASP A 551 13.99 -30.78 19.03
N GLY A 552 15.27 -31.08 18.92
CA GLY A 552 15.93 -31.36 17.65
C GLY A 552 16.35 -30.13 16.80
N PHE A 553 15.96 -28.94 17.21
CA PHE A 553 16.34 -27.69 16.53
C PHE A 553 17.78 -27.30 16.90
N THR A 554 18.57 -26.92 15.92
CA THR A 554 19.99 -26.57 16.11
C THR A 554 20.21 -25.10 15.76
N LEU A 555 20.57 -24.28 16.74
CA LEU A 555 20.96 -22.88 16.51
C LEU A 555 22.37 -22.75 15.94
N HIS A 556 22.59 -21.69 15.16
CA HIS A 556 23.95 -21.28 14.81
C HIS A 556 24.75 -20.97 16.09
N PRO A 557 25.96 -21.55 16.30
CA PRO A 557 26.69 -21.48 17.58
C PRO A 557 26.88 -20.04 18.11
N LYS A 558 27.26 -19.10 17.25
CA LYS A 558 27.43 -17.69 17.65
C LYS A 558 26.11 -17.05 18.09
N LEU A 559 25.00 -17.40 17.43
CA LEU A 559 23.69 -16.88 17.80
C LEU A 559 23.22 -17.43 19.14
N ALA A 560 23.39 -18.73 19.36
CA ALA A 560 23.11 -19.38 20.64
C ALA A 560 23.86 -18.70 21.81
N GLU A 561 25.12 -18.32 21.60
CA GLU A 561 25.92 -17.63 22.61
C GLU A 561 25.37 -16.22 22.90
N ILE A 562 25.00 -15.44 21.85
CA ILE A 562 24.42 -14.10 22.01
C ILE A 562 23.12 -14.19 22.82
N LEU A 563 22.20 -15.08 22.46
CA LEU A 563 20.91 -15.21 23.12
C LEU A 563 21.08 -15.71 24.57
N ARG A 564 21.95 -16.69 24.80
CA ARG A 564 22.29 -17.15 26.14
C ARG A 564 22.83 -16.01 27.01
N LYS A 565 23.74 -15.18 26.47
CA LYS A 565 24.26 -14.01 27.18
C LYS A 565 23.13 -13.04 27.55
N ARG A 566 22.23 -12.70 26.63
CA ARG A 566 21.07 -11.85 26.90
C ARG A 566 20.20 -12.38 28.03
N ARG A 567 19.90 -13.69 28.03
CA ARG A 567 19.18 -14.32 29.13
C ARG A 567 19.91 -14.18 30.45
N MET A 568 21.23 -14.46 30.46
CA MET A 568 22.04 -14.35 31.67
C MET A 568 22.08 -12.90 32.22
N GLU A 569 22.18 -11.90 31.34
CA GLU A 569 22.16 -10.50 31.77
C GLU A 569 20.83 -10.12 32.47
N VAL A 570 19.69 -10.60 31.98
CA VAL A 570 18.41 -10.39 32.65
C VAL A 570 18.40 -11.09 34.02
N THR A 571 18.78 -12.36 34.07
CA THR A 571 18.79 -13.18 35.30
C THR A 571 19.73 -12.59 36.37
N ASN A 572 20.90 -12.09 35.95
CA ASN A 572 21.91 -11.52 36.85
C ASN A 572 21.66 -10.01 37.15
N ARG A 573 20.56 -9.44 36.65
CA ARG A 573 20.25 -7.98 36.79
C ARG A 573 21.36 -7.09 36.21
N GLY A 574 22.03 -7.54 35.16
CA GLY A 574 23.06 -6.83 34.44
C GLY A 574 22.51 -5.74 33.52
N LYS A 575 23.32 -5.37 32.52
CA LYS A 575 22.94 -4.36 31.51
C LYS A 575 22.47 -5.03 30.23
N LEU A 576 21.38 -4.51 29.65
CA LEU A 576 20.73 -5.03 28.45
C LEU A 576 21.10 -4.20 27.21
N ASP A 577 21.17 -4.89 26.08
CA ASP A 577 21.27 -4.28 24.75
C ASP A 577 19.90 -3.93 24.19
N TRP A 578 19.88 -3.24 23.03
CA TRP A 578 18.65 -2.82 22.35
C TRP A 578 17.75 -3.98 21.96
N GLY A 579 18.32 -5.06 21.41
CA GLY A 579 17.55 -6.22 20.98
C GLY A 579 16.85 -6.93 22.15
N MET A 580 17.47 -6.98 23.33
CA MET A 580 16.82 -7.50 24.51
C MET A 580 15.75 -6.54 25.05
N GLY A 581 15.98 -5.22 24.99
CA GLY A 581 14.99 -4.20 25.31
C GLY A 581 13.73 -4.32 24.43
N GLU A 582 13.90 -4.55 23.13
CA GLU A 582 12.79 -4.84 22.21
C GLU A 582 12.05 -6.12 22.57
N ALA A 583 12.78 -7.21 22.83
CA ALA A 583 12.19 -8.49 23.21
C ALA A 583 11.34 -8.37 24.49
N LEU A 584 11.80 -7.60 25.49
CA LEU A 584 11.05 -7.32 26.70
C LEU A 584 9.79 -6.48 26.41
N ALA A 585 9.88 -5.46 25.54
CA ALA A 585 8.73 -4.64 25.15
C ALA A 585 7.68 -5.49 24.44
N PHE A 586 8.08 -6.21 23.41
CA PHE A 586 7.18 -7.04 22.60
C PHE A 586 6.58 -8.18 23.42
N GLY A 587 7.42 -8.96 24.12
CA GLY A 587 6.99 -10.08 24.91
C GLY A 587 6.02 -9.68 26.04
N SER A 588 6.27 -8.57 26.72
CA SER A 588 5.37 -8.08 27.77
C SER A 588 4.04 -7.59 27.21
N LEU A 589 4.01 -6.92 26.05
CA LEU A 589 2.78 -6.47 25.39
C LEU A 589 1.90 -7.66 24.96
N VAL A 590 2.48 -8.70 24.33
CA VAL A 590 1.68 -9.86 23.92
C VAL A 590 1.16 -10.64 25.11
N LEU A 591 1.91 -10.72 26.22
CA LEU A 591 1.44 -11.32 27.47
C LEU A 591 0.29 -10.51 28.11
N GLU A 592 0.27 -9.20 27.91
CA GLU A 592 -0.79 -8.31 28.36
C GLU A 592 -2.00 -8.25 27.41
N GLY A 593 -1.99 -9.03 26.32
CA GLY A 593 -3.09 -9.13 25.36
C GLY A 593 -3.05 -8.10 24.23
N HIS A 594 -1.92 -7.41 24.06
CA HIS A 594 -1.72 -6.45 22.95
C HIS A 594 -0.97 -7.13 21.79
N PRO A 595 -1.57 -7.27 20.60
CA PRO A 595 -0.84 -7.78 19.44
C PRO A 595 0.34 -6.88 19.07
N VAL A 596 1.40 -7.50 18.58
CA VAL A 596 2.58 -6.81 18.07
C VAL A 596 2.82 -7.22 16.62
N ARG A 597 2.85 -6.25 15.71
CA ARG A 597 3.14 -6.44 14.30
C ARG A 597 4.32 -5.57 13.90
N LEU A 598 5.38 -6.22 13.41
CA LEU A 598 6.57 -5.57 12.88
C LEU A 598 6.77 -5.96 11.42
N SER A 599 7.02 -5.00 10.58
CA SER A 599 7.25 -5.20 9.15
C SER A 599 8.35 -4.26 8.65
N GLY A 600 9.11 -4.71 7.68
CA GLY A 600 10.20 -3.96 7.05
C GLY A 600 11.22 -4.91 6.43
N GLN A 601 12.18 -4.36 5.71
CA GLN A 601 13.25 -5.14 5.09
C GLN A 601 14.17 -5.70 6.18
N ASP A 602 14.44 -7.01 6.15
CA ASP A 602 15.27 -7.73 7.13
C ASP A 602 14.79 -7.63 8.61
N SER A 603 13.52 -7.28 8.86
CA SER A 603 13.03 -6.97 10.22
C SER A 603 13.04 -8.16 11.18
N ARG A 604 12.93 -9.39 10.68
CA ARG A 604 12.98 -10.60 11.53
C ARG A 604 14.30 -10.74 12.25
N ARG A 605 15.41 -10.46 11.58
CA ARG A 605 16.76 -10.46 12.12
C ARG A 605 17.15 -9.09 12.68
N GLY A 606 16.63 -8.03 12.10
CA GLY A 606 17.09 -6.67 12.14
C GLY A 606 18.26 -6.46 11.17
N THR A 607 18.22 -5.37 10.38
CA THR A 607 19.27 -5.06 9.38
C THR A 607 20.68 -5.14 9.96
N PHE A 608 20.86 -4.72 11.20
CA PHE A 608 22.16 -4.70 11.91
C PHE A 608 22.43 -5.97 12.74
N SER A 609 21.69 -7.08 12.51
CA SER A 609 21.82 -8.34 13.25
C SER A 609 21.71 -8.12 14.78
N HIS A 610 20.66 -7.48 15.23
CA HIS A 610 20.46 -7.10 16.63
C HIS A 610 19.20 -7.71 17.23
N ARG A 611 18.13 -7.91 16.45
CA ARG A 611 16.81 -8.32 16.95
C ARG A 611 16.68 -9.81 17.14
N PHE A 612 16.81 -10.61 16.08
CA PHE A 612 16.67 -12.06 16.09
C PHE A 612 15.30 -12.53 16.61
N SER A 613 14.21 -11.89 16.17
CA SER A 613 12.86 -12.32 16.56
C SER A 613 12.43 -13.65 15.94
N TYR A 614 13.08 -14.06 14.85
CA TYR A 614 12.99 -15.39 14.26
C TYR A 614 14.35 -16.08 14.30
N LEU A 615 14.33 -17.33 14.72
CA LEU A 615 15.48 -18.25 14.77
C LEU A 615 15.32 -19.26 13.63
N TYR A 616 16.42 -19.69 13.03
CA TYR A 616 16.39 -20.65 11.94
C TYR A 616 17.22 -21.87 12.31
N ASP A 617 16.67 -23.05 12.07
CA ASP A 617 17.40 -24.31 12.30
C ASP A 617 18.57 -24.40 11.32
N TYR A 618 19.78 -24.53 11.87
CA TYR A 618 21.03 -24.59 11.10
C TYR A 618 21.11 -25.78 10.15
N LYS A 619 20.31 -26.83 10.35
CA LYS A 619 20.32 -28.06 9.56
C LYS A 619 19.29 -28.07 8.43
N ASN A 620 18.12 -27.51 8.65
CA ASN A 620 17.00 -27.64 7.72
C ASN A 620 16.34 -26.30 7.36
N GLY A 621 16.76 -25.19 7.98
CA GLY A 621 16.23 -23.85 7.71
C GLY A 621 14.85 -23.55 8.28
N ASN A 622 14.25 -24.42 9.06
CA ASN A 622 12.93 -24.19 9.64
C ASN A 622 12.95 -22.99 10.60
N PRO A 623 11.97 -22.09 10.52
CA PRO A 623 11.87 -20.94 11.40
C PRO A 623 11.24 -21.29 12.74
N HIS A 624 11.68 -20.64 13.80
CA HIS A 624 11.04 -20.62 15.11
C HIS A 624 10.97 -19.19 15.64
N CYS A 625 9.84 -18.81 16.24
CA CYS A 625 9.64 -17.49 16.83
C CYS A 625 9.41 -17.61 18.34
N PRO A 626 10.43 -17.36 19.18
CA PRO A 626 10.30 -17.49 20.63
C PRO A 626 9.19 -16.62 21.23
N LEU A 627 9.07 -15.36 20.77
CA LEU A 627 8.07 -14.42 21.29
C LEU A 627 6.61 -14.80 20.94
N ALA A 628 6.40 -15.68 19.96
CA ALA A 628 5.08 -16.23 19.66
C ALA A 628 4.69 -17.40 20.58
N CYS A 629 5.60 -17.87 21.45
CA CYS A 629 5.43 -19.08 22.25
C CYS A 629 5.51 -18.84 23.77
N LEU A 630 5.40 -17.59 24.24
CA LEU A 630 5.51 -17.25 25.67
C LEU A 630 4.36 -17.81 26.51
N ASP A 631 3.13 -17.78 25.98
CA ASP A 631 1.92 -18.27 26.64
C ASP A 631 0.86 -18.70 25.62
N PRO A 632 0.17 -19.82 25.81
CA PRO A 632 -0.90 -20.24 24.88
C PRO A 632 -2.06 -19.24 24.75
N LYS A 633 -2.23 -18.34 25.70
CA LYS A 633 -3.30 -17.33 25.74
C LYS A 633 -2.84 -15.92 25.35
N GLN A 634 -1.55 -15.76 25.02
CA GLN A 634 -1.01 -14.47 24.63
C GLN A 634 -1.65 -13.92 23.34
N ALA A 635 -1.51 -12.64 23.12
CA ALA A 635 -1.81 -12.03 21.83
C ALA A 635 -0.76 -12.41 20.77
N ALA A 636 -1.08 -12.18 19.49
CA ALA A 636 -0.18 -12.50 18.39
C ALA A 636 1.10 -11.64 18.42
N PHE A 637 2.22 -12.27 18.14
CA PHE A 637 3.46 -11.62 17.75
C PHE A 637 3.78 -11.99 16.30
N ASP A 638 3.82 -11.01 15.44
CA ASP A 638 4.08 -11.17 14.02
C ASP A 638 5.26 -10.27 13.59
N ALA A 639 6.29 -10.85 13.00
CA ALA A 639 7.37 -10.10 12.35
C ALA A 639 7.55 -10.60 10.91
N TYR A 640 7.59 -9.66 9.96
CA TYR A 640 7.68 -9.96 8.54
C TYR A 640 8.86 -9.22 7.89
N ASP A 641 9.68 -9.97 7.16
CA ASP A 641 10.56 -9.36 6.19
C ASP A 641 9.71 -8.92 4.99
N SER A 642 9.71 -7.64 4.70
CA SER A 642 8.93 -7.07 3.60
C SER A 642 9.62 -7.28 2.26
N ASN A 643 8.84 -7.14 1.18
CA ASN A 643 9.41 -6.86 -0.13
C ASN A 643 10.15 -5.50 -0.13
N LEU A 644 10.97 -5.30 -1.16
CA LEU A 644 11.77 -4.07 -1.33
C LEU A 644 10.87 -2.93 -1.83
N SER A 645 10.15 -2.32 -0.90
CA SER A 645 9.25 -1.19 -1.12
C SER A 645 9.09 -0.42 0.21
N GLU A 646 9.23 0.87 0.18
CA GLU A 646 8.97 1.74 1.33
C GLU A 646 7.53 2.23 1.33
N ALA A 647 7.06 2.78 0.20
CA ALA A 647 5.77 3.46 0.15
C ALA A 647 4.58 2.51 0.34
N ALA A 648 4.52 1.39 -0.38
CA ALA A 648 3.41 0.48 -0.24
C ALA A 648 3.42 -0.23 1.11
N VAL A 649 4.59 -0.63 1.62
CA VAL A 649 4.69 -1.31 2.92
C VAL A 649 4.31 -0.35 4.05
N LEU A 650 4.80 0.88 4.05
CA LEU A 650 4.42 1.89 5.04
C LEU A 650 2.92 2.23 4.95
N GLY A 651 2.38 2.37 3.73
CA GLY A 651 0.95 2.60 3.52
C GLY A 651 0.08 1.46 4.06
N PHE A 652 0.53 0.22 3.87
CA PHE A 652 -0.14 -0.96 4.42
C PHE A 652 -0.15 -0.95 5.95
N GLU A 653 1.00 -0.73 6.59
CA GLU A 653 1.09 -0.71 8.06
C GLU A 653 0.32 0.48 8.65
N TYR A 654 0.30 1.63 7.99
CA TYR A 654 -0.58 2.72 8.35
C TYR A 654 -2.05 2.28 8.30
N GLY A 655 -2.49 1.68 7.19
CA GLY A 655 -3.84 1.15 7.04
C GLY A 655 -4.19 0.13 8.12
N TYR A 656 -3.28 -0.79 8.43
CA TYR A 656 -3.44 -1.77 9.50
C TYR A 656 -3.68 -1.10 10.86
N SER A 657 -2.90 -0.07 11.18
CA SER A 657 -2.98 0.65 12.46
C SER A 657 -4.29 1.40 12.68
N LEU A 658 -5.02 1.75 11.59
CA LEU A 658 -6.31 2.45 11.66
C LEU A 658 -7.43 1.56 12.22
N ASP A 659 -7.39 0.27 11.95
CA ASP A 659 -8.47 -0.65 12.33
C ASP A 659 -8.16 -1.46 13.61
N ASP A 660 -6.89 -1.52 14.07
CA ASP A 660 -6.53 -2.13 15.36
C ASP A 660 -5.72 -1.17 16.26
N PRO A 661 -6.39 -0.28 16.99
CA PRO A 661 -5.73 0.66 17.91
C PRO A 661 -5.06 -0.01 19.12
N ASN A 662 -5.35 -1.28 19.40
CA ASN A 662 -4.79 -2.03 20.52
C ASN A 662 -3.51 -2.78 20.14
N ALA A 663 -3.18 -2.88 18.88
CA ALA A 663 -1.93 -3.46 18.40
C ALA A 663 -0.79 -2.45 18.40
N LEU A 664 0.42 -2.90 18.70
CA LEU A 664 1.65 -2.18 18.39
C LEU A 664 2.03 -2.52 16.94
N VAL A 665 1.74 -1.60 16.02
CA VAL A 665 2.04 -1.75 14.60
C VAL A 665 3.29 -0.94 14.26
N MET A 666 4.29 -1.58 13.68
CA MET A 666 5.59 -0.97 13.41
C MET A 666 6.05 -1.23 11.98
N TRP A 667 6.60 -0.21 11.36
CA TRP A 667 7.37 -0.31 10.13
C TRP A 667 8.82 0.11 10.39
N GLU A 668 9.77 -0.73 9.98
CA GLU A 668 11.20 -0.45 10.08
C GLU A 668 11.79 -0.22 8.70
N ALA A 669 12.36 0.95 8.46
CA ALA A 669 13.17 1.21 7.28
C ALA A 669 14.48 0.44 7.38
N GLN A 670 15.03 -0.05 6.27
CA GLN A 670 16.34 -0.70 6.27
C GLN A 670 17.44 0.28 6.73
N PHE A 671 17.40 1.50 6.20
CA PHE A 671 18.05 2.70 6.71
C PHE A 671 17.02 3.83 6.70
N GLY A 672 17.09 4.72 7.68
CA GLY A 672 16.18 5.86 7.74
C GLY A 672 16.31 6.79 6.53
N ASP A 673 17.47 6.79 5.88
CA ASP A 673 17.71 7.53 4.63
C ASP A 673 16.71 7.19 3.52
N PHE A 674 16.22 5.93 3.47
CA PHE A 674 15.31 5.46 2.42
C PHE A 674 13.84 5.84 2.67
N VAL A 675 13.53 6.43 3.82
CA VAL A 675 12.17 6.85 4.17
C VAL A 675 11.57 7.85 3.17
N ASN A 676 12.39 8.58 2.44
CA ASN A 676 11.96 9.51 1.39
C ASN A 676 11.24 8.81 0.22
N GLY A 677 11.49 7.51 -0.01
CA GLY A 677 10.72 6.71 -0.96
C GLY A 677 9.25 6.55 -0.57
N ALA A 678 8.89 6.81 0.70
CA ALA A 678 7.53 6.76 1.21
C ALA A 678 6.98 8.16 1.58
N GLN A 679 7.58 9.25 1.12
CA GLN A 679 7.21 10.60 1.55
C GLN A 679 5.75 10.94 1.29
N VAL A 680 5.15 10.44 0.21
CA VAL A 680 3.73 10.65 -0.08
C VAL A 680 2.82 10.07 1.01
N ILE A 681 3.17 8.93 1.57
CA ILE A 681 2.41 8.30 2.67
C ILE A 681 2.60 9.10 3.96
N ILE A 682 3.80 9.58 4.23
CA ILE A 682 4.11 10.40 5.40
C ILE A 682 3.31 11.70 5.37
N ASP A 683 3.40 12.46 4.27
CA ASP A 683 2.78 13.78 4.16
C ASP A 683 1.26 13.70 4.10
N GLN A 684 0.72 12.77 3.32
CA GLN A 684 -0.70 12.75 3.01
C GLN A 684 -1.55 11.96 3.99
N PHE A 685 -0.98 10.95 4.68
CA PHE A 685 -1.71 10.08 5.58
C PHE A 685 -1.21 10.19 7.02
N ILE A 686 0.08 9.96 7.29
CA ILE A 686 0.61 9.87 8.65
C ILE A 686 0.59 11.22 9.36
N ALA A 687 1.10 12.27 8.70
CA ALA A 687 1.22 13.60 9.30
C ALA A 687 -0.11 14.37 9.36
N SER A 688 -0.98 14.18 8.35
CA SER A 688 -2.16 15.02 8.16
C SER A 688 -3.50 14.28 8.23
N GLY A 689 -3.51 12.96 8.32
CA GLY A 689 -4.74 12.15 8.26
C GLY A 689 -5.69 12.40 9.44
N GLU A 690 -5.17 12.77 10.61
CA GLU A 690 -5.99 13.14 11.76
C GLU A 690 -6.65 14.51 11.55
N SER A 691 -5.90 15.54 11.15
CA SER A 691 -6.43 16.89 10.92
C SER A 691 -7.43 16.92 9.76
N LYS A 692 -7.15 16.21 8.65
CA LYS A 692 -8.02 16.18 7.48
C LYS A 692 -9.24 15.28 7.65
N TRP A 693 -9.10 14.11 8.25
CA TRP A 693 -10.09 13.03 8.19
C TRP A 693 -10.45 12.45 9.54
N ASN A 694 -9.93 13.00 10.63
CA ASN A 694 -10.06 12.45 11.98
C ASN A 694 -9.61 10.97 12.04
N ARG A 695 -8.51 10.62 11.39
CA ARG A 695 -7.96 9.27 11.39
C ARG A 695 -6.71 9.20 12.23
N ALA A 696 -6.88 8.85 13.51
CA ALA A 696 -5.78 8.62 14.42
C ALA A 696 -5.10 7.29 14.11
N SER A 697 -3.77 7.24 14.28
CA SER A 697 -2.94 6.07 14.03
C SER A 697 -1.95 5.86 15.17
N GLY A 698 -1.78 4.63 15.60
CA GLY A 698 -0.76 4.21 16.56
C GLY A 698 0.52 3.70 15.90
N LEU A 699 0.72 3.91 14.60
CA LEU A 699 1.88 3.44 13.85
C LEU A 699 3.19 3.91 14.47
N VAL A 700 4.17 3.01 14.53
CA VAL A 700 5.55 3.32 14.90
C VAL A 700 6.44 3.21 13.65
N MET A 701 7.25 4.20 13.39
CA MET A 701 8.28 4.17 12.36
C MET A 701 9.65 4.06 13.02
N LEU A 702 10.38 3.00 12.71
CA LEU A 702 11.75 2.77 13.19
C LEU A 702 12.72 3.13 12.07
N LEU A 703 13.49 4.20 12.28
CA LEU A 703 14.32 4.82 11.25
C LEU A 703 15.78 4.83 11.69
N PRO A 704 16.63 3.87 11.23
CA PRO A 704 18.04 3.87 11.55
C PRO A 704 18.71 5.19 11.16
N HIS A 705 19.30 5.86 12.17
CA HIS A 705 19.87 7.19 12.07
C HIS A 705 21.13 7.29 12.93
N GLY A 706 22.13 7.97 12.44
CA GLY A 706 23.38 8.22 13.15
C GLY A 706 24.57 8.31 12.18
N TYR A 707 25.50 9.18 12.49
CA TYR A 707 26.67 9.48 11.68
C TYR A 707 27.82 8.57 12.09
N GLU A 708 28.17 7.61 11.23
CA GLU A 708 29.16 6.55 11.51
C GLU A 708 30.16 6.35 10.34
N GLY A 709 30.31 7.36 9.50
CA GLY A 709 31.21 7.30 8.35
C GLY A 709 30.75 6.40 7.20
N ALA A 710 29.46 6.08 7.17
CA ALA A 710 28.85 5.20 6.15
C ALA A 710 28.40 5.94 4.88
N GLY A 711 28.73 7.23 4.75
CA GLY A 711 28.39 8.05 3.58
C GLY A 711 27.01 8.70 3.65
N PRO A 712 26.63 9.46 2.60
CA PRO A 712 25.45 10.32 2.63
C PRO A 712 24.10 9.58 2.68
N GLU A 713 24.04 8.32 2.24
CA GLU A 713 22.79 7.58 2.10
C GLU A 713 22.59 6.52 3.21
N HIS A 714 23.42 6.52 4.25
CA HIS A 714 23.39 5.59 5.37
C HIS A 714 23.64 6.29 6.71
N SER A 715 23.28 7.57 6.81
CA SER A 715 23.55 8.41 7.97
C SER A 715 22.32 9.08 8.55
N SER A 716 21.41 9.60 7.74
CA SER A 716 20.33 10.46 8.22
C SER A 716 18.93 10.02 7.79
N ALA A 717 18.05 9.77 8.75
CA ALA A 717 16.61 9.65 8.55
C ALA A 717 15.91 11.01 8.33
N ARG A 718 16.66 12.11 8.23
CA ARG A 718 16.13 13.46 8.02
C ARG A 718 15.11 13.89 9.07
N PRO A 719 15.48 13.92 10.37
CA PRO A 719 14.57 14.33 11.44
C PRO A 719 13.97 15.72 11.22
N GLU A 720 14.69 16.65 10.56
CA GLU A 720 14.22 17.98 10.20
C GLU A 720 12.95 17.97 9.35
N ARG A 721 12.76 16.97 8.48
CA ARG A 721 11.54 16.84 7.65
C ARG A 721 10.33 16.48 8.49
N PHE A 722 10.49 15.57 9.44
CA PHE A 722 9.43 15.22 10.39
C PHE A 722 9.12 16.39 11.32
N LEU A 723 10.13 17.08 11.83
CA LEU A 723 9.95 18.23 12.71
C LEU A 723 9.24 19.40 12.02
N GLN A 724 9.43 19.57 10.69
CA GLN A 724 8.69 20.53 9.88
C GLN A 724 7.19 20.17 9.78
N LEU A 725 6.85 18.88 9.70
CA LEU A 725 5.48 18.39 9.61
C LEU A 725 4.73 18.41 10.97
N CYS A 726 5.42 18.70 12.07
CA CYS A 726 4.88 18.68 13.42
C CYS A 726 3.99 19.89 13.72
N ALA A 727 2.71 19.65 13.89
CA ALA A 727 1.73 20.64 14.35
C ALA A 727 0.57 19.92 15.09
N GLU A 728 -0.20 20.62 15.93
CA GLU A 728 -1.44 20.11 16.57
C GLU A 728 -1.26 18.81 17.37
N ASN A 729 -0.05 18.47 17.77
CA ASN A 729 0.34 17.19 18.38
C ASN A 729 0.01 15.97 17.50
N ASN A 730 0.17 16.12 16.19
CA ASN A 730 -0.16 15.11 15.19
C ASN A 730 0.70 13.84 15.23
N MET A 731 1.91 13.92 15.76
CA MET A 731 2.83 12.78 15.88
C MET A 731 3.76 12.94 17.09
N GLN A 732 4.63 11.96 17.32
CA GLN A 732 5.73 12.01 18.29
C GLN A 732 7.03 11.79 17.54
N VAL A 733 8.06 12.64 17.78
CA VAL A 733 9.39 12.49 17.16
C VAL A 733 10.41 12.32 18.27
N CYS A 734 11.10 11.18 18.27
CA CYS A 734 12.02 10.75 19.31
C CYS A 734 13.35 10.29 18.74
N ASN A 735 14.43 10.51 19.52
CA ASN A 735 15.76 9.98 19.23
C ASN A 735 16.38 9.50 20.56
N PHE A 736 16.28 8.20 20.79
CA PHE A 736 16.60 7.60 22.08
C PHE A 736 18.10 7.31 22.24
N THR A 737 18.58 7.53 23.46
CA THR A 737 19.96 7.23 23.83
C THR A 737 20.09 5.91 24.60
N THR A 738 19.02 5.31 25.11
CA THR A 738 19.08 4.09 25.90
C THR A 738 18.06 3.04 25.48
N PRO A 739 18.39 1.73 25.58
CA PRO A 739 17.45 0.63 25.37
C PRO A 739 16.21 0.71 26.26
N ALA A 740 16.37 1.15 27.52
CA ALA A 740 15.26 1.24 28.46
C ALA A 740 14.25 2.34 28.06
N ASN A 741 14.72 3.51 27.63
CA ASN A 741 13.82 4.57 27.21
C ASN A 741 13.05 4.21 25.93
N TYR A 742 13.72 3.50 25.01
CA TYR A 742 13.09 2.92 23.83
C TYR A 742 12.03 1.87 24.20
N PHE A 743 12.34 0.94 25.11
CA PHE A 743 11.37 -0.02 25.66
C PHE A 743 10.12 0.69 26.23
N HIS A 744 10.34 1.72 27.06
CA HIS A 744 9.23 2.47 27.64
C HIS A 744 8.40 3.23 26.59
N ALA A 745 9.02 3.75 25.54
CA ALA A 745 8.34 4.42 24.44
C ALA A 745 7.41 3.48 23.69
N LEU A 746 7.86 2.26 23.35
CA LEU A 746 7.05 1.25 22.66
C LEU A 746 5.83 0.84 23.50
N ARG A 747 6.02 0.60 24.78
CA ARG A 747 4.91 0.25 25.68
C ARG A 747 3.96 1.43 25.87
N ARG A 748 4.51 2.66 26.04
CA ARG A 748 3.74 3.89 26.15
C ARG A 748 2.79 4.09 24.96
N GLN A 749 3.23 3.73 23.74
CA GLN A 749 2.45 3.87 22.51
C GLN A 749 1.10 3.15 22.59
N VAL A 750 1.04 2.01 23.26
CA VAL A 750 -0.18 1.20 23.41
C VAL A 750 -0.93 1.51 24.72
N LYS A 751 -0.21 1.84 25.80
CA LYS A 751 -0.79 2.06 27.13
C LYS A 751 -1.55 3.38 27.29
N ARG A 752 -1.30 4.37 26.45
CA ARG A 752 -2.02 5.66 26.47
C ARG A 752 -3.44 5.52 25.95
N THR A 753 -4.32 6.44 26.37
CA THR A 753 -5.72 6.52 25.94
C THR A 753 -5.89 7.26 24.60
N PHE A 754 -4.83 7.56 23.90
CA PHE A 754 -4.82 8.19 22.58
C PHE A 754 -3.76 7.51 21.70
N ARG A 755 -3.93 7.67 20.39
CA ARG A 755 -2.97 7.16 19.39
C ARG A 755 -2.44 8.32 18.56
N LYS A 756 -1.12 8.42 18.47
CA LYS A 756 -0.40 9.35 17.60
C LYS A 756 0.77 8.59 17.00
N PRO A 757 1.08 8.74 15.71
CA PRO A 757 2.26 8.12 15.11
C PRO A 757 3.53 8.41 15.91
N LEU A 758 4.39 7.43 16.10
CA LEU A 758 5.66 7.55 16.80
C LEU A 758 6.81 7.34 15.81
N ILE A 759 7.57 8.39 15.58
CA ILE A 759 8.74 8.40 14.71
C ILE A 759 9.98 8.26 15.59
N VAL A 760 10.70 7.15 15.42
CA VAL A 760 11.88 6.83 16.23
C VAL A 760 13.14 6.85 15.37
N MET A 761 14.05 7.75 15.68
CA MET A 761 15.42 7.70 15.17
C MET A 761 16.14 6.58 15.93
N THR A 762 16.30 5.40 15.31
CA THR A 762 16.96 4.26 15.94
C THR A 762 18.47 4.30 15.71
N PRO A 763 19.29 3.97 16.71
CA PRO A 763 20.74 3.94 16.52
C PRO A 763 21.18 2.74 15.66
N LYS A 764 22.46 2.72 15.29
CA LYS A 764 23.09 1.61 14.56
C LYS A 764 24.19 0.96 15.42
N SER A 765 25.26 1.66 15.72
CA SER A 765 26.38 1.13 16.53
C SER A 765 25.97 0.80 17.98
N LEU A 766 25.04 1.55 18.56
CA LEU A 766 24.59 1.34 19.93
C LEU A 766 23.72 0.07 20.10
N LEU A 767 23.16 -0.49 19.03
CA LEU A 767 22.20 -1.59 19.09
C LEU A 767 22.68 -2.84 19.84
N ARG A 768 24.00 -3.07 19.85
CA ARG A 768 24.60 -4.25 20.48
C ARG A 768 25.31 -3.94 21.82
N LEU A 769 25.28 -2.68 22.24
CA LEU A 769 25.92 -2.27 23.48
C LEU A 769 24.98 -2.46 24.67
N PRO A 770 25.43 -3.10 25.76
CA PRO A 770 24.64 -3.25 26.98
C PRO A 770 24.66 -1.94 27.78
N LEU A 771 23.65 -1.09 27.56
CA LEU A 771 23.65 0.29 28.08
C LEU A 771 22.74 0.48 29.28
N SER A 772 21.61 -0.26 29.40
CA SER A 772 20.61 -0.06 30.44
C SER A 772 20.57 -1.23 31.41
N PRO A 773 20.69 -0.97 32.73
CA PRO A 773 20.50 -2.04 33.73
C PRO A 773 19.04 -2.53 33.73
N VAL A 774 18.82 -3.78 34.16
CA VAL A 774 17.47 -4.38 34.21
C VAL A 774 16.52 -3.56 35.05
N ASP A 775 17.00 -2.89 36.09
CA ASP A 775 16.21 -2.03 36.97
C ASP A 775 15.51 -0.89 36.20
N ASP A 776 16.14 -0.34 35.16
CA ASP A 776 15.52 0.69 34.32
C ASP A 776 14.24 0.20 33.62
N PHE A 777 14.09 -1.10 33.37
CA PHE A 777 12.90 -1.72 32.72
C PHE A 777 11.82 -2.11 33.75
N THR A 778 12.22 -2.45 34.98
CA THR A 778 11.33 -2.95 36.02
C THR A 778 10.87 -1.88 37.00
N ASN A 779 11.64 -0.81 37.15
CA ASN A 779 11.34 0.34 38.04
C ASN A 779 11.33 1.67 37.34
N GLY A 780 11.86 1.76 36.09
CA GLY A 780 11.91 2.97 35.30
C GLY A 780 10.59 3.39 34.65
N ARG A 781 10.65 4.47 33.89
CA ARG A 781 9.56 5.02 33.07
C ARG A 781 10.12 5.76 31.88
N PHE A 782 9.27 6.10 30.91
CA PHE A 782 9.65 6.96 29.79
C PHE A 782 10.06 8.36 30.27
N GLN A 783 11.15 8.87 29.71
CA GLN A 783 11.70 10.19 29.97
C GLN A 783 11.83 10.96 28.66
N GLU A 784 11.15 12.09 28.54
CA GLU A 784 11.22 12.99 27.38
C GLU A 784 12.58 13.70 27.29
N VAL A 785 13.17 13.96 28.47
CA VAL A 785 14.51 14.54 28.66
C VAL A 785 15.20 13.76 29.77
N ILE A 786 16.42 13.34 29.53
CA ILE A 786 17.23 12.69 30.56
C ILE A 786 18.26 13.71 31.07
N ASP A 787 18.21 13.96 32.36
CA ASP A 787 19.13 14.85 33.05
C ASP A 787 20.49 14.18 33.29
N ASP A 788 21.49 15.00 33.63
CA ASP A 788 22.80 14.48 34.01
C ASP A 788 22.82 14.00 35.47
N VAL A 789 23.67 13.05 35.78
CA VAL A 789 23.86 12.46 37.11
C VAL A 789 24.91 13.19 37.95
N LEU A 790 25.31 14.41 37.61
CA LEU A 790 26.30 15.17 38.36
C LEU A 790 25.83 15.54 39.77
N PRO A 791 26.70 15.36 40.80
CA PRO A 791 26.31 15.55 42.18
C PRO A 791 25.96 17.02 42.58
N ALA A 792 26.44 18.00 41.80
CA ALA A 792 26.35 19.42 42.19
C ALA A 792 26.01 20.31 40.98
N ALA A 793 24.71 20.42 40.65
CA ALA A 793 24.20 21.28 39.56
C ALA A 793 24.65 22.75 39.66
N ASP A 794 24.88 23.28 40.86
CA ASP A 794 25.28 24.68 41.11
C ASP A 794 26.78 24.96 40.84
N ARG A 795 27.60 23.90 40.55
CA ARG A 795 28.98 24.03 40.09
C ARG A 795 29.11 24.01 38.57
N VAL A 796 28.08 23.62 37.88
CA VAL A 796 28.10 23.50 36.41
C VAL A 796 28.22 24.89 35.78
N LYS A 797 29.24 25.05 34.94
CA LYS A 797 29.52 26.29 34.19
C LYS A 797 28.96 26.20 32.76
N ARG A 798 28.92 24.98 32.20
CA ARG A 798 28.44 24.75 30.83
C ARG A 798 27.40 23.65 30.79
N VAL A 799 26.33 23.91 30.03
CA VAL A 799 25.27 22.94 29.74
C VAL A 799 25.32 22.59 28.27
N ILE A 800 25.49 21.31 27.97
CA ILE A 800 25.35 20.75 26.65
C ILE A 800 24.00 20.04 26.57
N LEU A 801 23.16 20.44 25.62
CA LEU A 801 21.94 19.72 25.25
C LEU A 801 22.18 19.02 23.92
N CYS A 802 21.95 17.73 23.86
CA CYS A 802 22.16 16.91 22.65
C CYS A 802 21.04 15.87 22.47
N SER A 803 21.06 15.17 21.35
CA SER A 803 20.13 14.07 21.09
C SER A 803 20.85 12.95 20.34
N GLY A 804 20.47 11.69 20.62
CA GLY A 804 21.01 10.51 19.94
C GLY A 804 22.44 10.15 20.38
N LYS A 805 23.15 9.40 19.54
CA LYS A 805 24.40 8.74 19.90
C LYS A 805 25.56 9.68 20.24
N VAL A 806 25.53 10.92 19.78
CA VAL A 806 26.61 11.92 20.10
C VAL A 806 26.79 12.11 21.62
N TYR A 807 25.75 11.83 22.40
CA TYR A 807 25.84 11.79 23.86
C TYR A 807 27.01 10.95 24.35
N TYR A 808 27.26 9.78 23.74
CA TYR A 808 28.31 8.87 24.18
C TYR A 808 29.71 9.40 23.85
N ASP A 809 29.88 10.07 22.72
CA ASP A 809 31.13 10.72 22.33
C ASP A 809 31.44 11.88 23.29
N LEU A 810 30.42 12.69 23.62
CA LEU A 810 30.53 13.77 24.60
C LEU A 810 30.83 13.24 26.01
N LEU A 811 30.18 12.17 26.43
CA LEU A 811 30.43 11.53 27.73
C LEU A 811 31.86 10.99 27.85
N ALA A 812 32.33 10.32 26.78
CA ALA A 812 33.71 9.82 26.74
C ALA A 812 34.74 10.98 26.83
N LYS A 813 34.49 12.08 26.09
CA LYS A 813 35.34 13.26 26.14
C LYS A 813 35.33 13.91 27.52
N ARG A 814 34.17 14.11 28.14
CA ARG A 814 34.03 14.66 29.51
C ARG A 814 34.84 13.82 30.52
N THR A 815 34.69 12.50 30.42
CA THR A 815 35.41 11.57 31.31
C THR A 815 36.90 11.66 31.12
N ALA A 816 37.39 11.75 29.87
CA ALA A 816 38.82 11.89 29.58
C ALA A 816 39.42 13.23 30.08
N LEU A 817 38.58 14.27 30.14
CA LEU A 817 38.99 15.58 30.64
C LEU A 817 38.81 15.74 32.19
N GLU A 818 38.30 14.70 32.86
CA GLU A 818 37.92 14.75 34.29
C GLU A 818 37.10 16.02 34.65
N ASN A 819 36.20 16.43 33.74
CA ASN A 819 35.49 17.73 33.81
C ASN A 819 34.10 17.59 34.43
N ASP A 820 33.97 18.00 35.69
CA ASP A 820 32.71 18.02 36.44
C ASP A 820 31.93 19.35 36.30
N ASP A 821 32.48 20.33 35.58
CA ASP A 821 31.86 21.65 35.35
C ASP A 821 30.86 21.66 34.16
N VAL A 822 30.75 20.54 33.40
CA VAL A 822 29.94 20.40 32.20
C VAL A 822 28.83 19.38 32.42
N ALA A 823 27.59 19.82 32.33
CA ALA A 823 26.41 18.91 32.30
C ALA A 823 26.04 18.56 30.86
N ILE A 824 25.70 17.28 30.62
CA ILE A 824 25.25 16.77 29.31
C ILE A 824 23.81 16.26 29.43
N LEU A 825 22.88 17.02 28.89
CA LEU A 825 21.44 16.74 28.89
C LEU A 825 21.05 16.07 27.59
N ARG A 826 20.11 15.13 27.64
CA ARG A 826 19.65 14.36 26.47
C ARG A 826 18.18 14.66 26.15
N LEU A 827 17.90 15.27 25.00
CA LEU A 827 16.55 15.44 24.48
C LEU A 827 16.14 14.17 23.75
N GLU A 828 15.32 13.35 24.40
CA GLU A 828 14.87 12.05 23.87
C GLU A 828 13.62 12.18 23.01
N GLN A 829 12.74 13.16 23.34
CA GLN A 829 11.55 13.48 22.56
C GLN A 829 11.61 14.94 22.09
N PHE A 830 11.71 15.14 20.77
CA PHE A 830 11.61 16.47 20.15
C PHE A 830 10.18 16.99 20.11
N TYR A 831 9.24 16.13 19.73
CA TYR A 831 7.84 16.54 19.58
C TYR A 831 6.90 15.46 20.14
N PRO A 832 5.78 15.82 20.77
CA PRO A 832 5.45 17.18 21.25
C PRO A 832 6.49 17.73 22.22
N TRP A 833 6.74 19.03 22.16
CA TRP A 833 7.81 19.68 22.90
C TRP A 833 7.65 19.52 24.42
N PRO A 834 8.61 18.95 25.15
CA PRO A 834 8.51 18.67 26.57
C PRO A 834 8.82 19.90 27.42
N LEU A 835 8.04 20.99 27.23
CA LEU A 835 8.31 22.30 27.75
C LEU A 835 8.58 22.30 29.27
N ASP A 836 7.65 21.74 30.06
CA ASP A 836 7.71 21.84 31.53
C ASP A 836 8.87 21.01 32.09
N VAL A 837 9.10 19.80 31.56
CA VAL A 837 10.18 18.91 31.99
C VAL A 837 11.52 19.53 31.65
N LEU A 838 11.70 19.98 30.41
CA LEU A 838 12.96 20.59 29.97
C LEU A 838 13.26 21.88 30.73
N LYS A 839 12.25 22.75 30.94
CA LYS A 839 12.40 23.99 31.70
C LYS A 839 12.81 23.70 33.13
N ALA A 840 12.17 22.74 33.80
CA ALA A 840 12.53 22.39 35.18
C ALA A 840 13.99 21.90 35.29
N ILE A 841 14.46 21.11 34.33
CA ILE A 841 15.85 20.63 34.27
C ILE A 841 16.83 21.80 34.02
N LEU A 842 16.58 22.64 33.00
CA LEU A 842 17.44 23.79 32.68
C LEU A 842 17.55 24.78 33.84
N MET A 843 16.48 25.00 34.59
CA MET A 843 16.47 25.89 35.76
C MET A 843 17.35 25.38 36.92
N ARG A 844 17.66 24.08 36.99
CA ARG A 844 18.65 23.53 37.94
C ARG A 844 20.04 24.08 37.68
N TYR A 845 20.37 24.33 36.40
CA TYR A 845 21.69 24.78 35.94
C TYR A 845 21.72 26.28 35.65
N ARG A 846 20.82 27.08 36.23
CA ARG A 846 20.69 28.54 35.98
C ARG A 846 21.97 29.35 36.25
N LYS A 847 22.96 28.78 36.96
CA LYS A 847 24.27 29.39 37.21
C LYS A 847 25.25 29.19 36.08
N ALA A 848 24.96 28.29 35.13
CA ALA A 848 25.78 28.09 33.97
C ALA A 848 25.80 29.34 33.08
N ASN A 849 26.96 29.66 32.57
CA ASN A 849 27.20 30.82 31.70
C ASN A 849 27.34 30.44 30.20
N GLU A 850 27.44 29.14 29.89
CA GLU A 850 27.53 28.64 28.54
C GLU A 850 26.48 27.57 28.29
N TRP A 851 25.77 27.73 27.20
CA TRP A 851 24.69 26.83 26.76
C TRP A 851 24.92 26.41 25.32
N LYS A 852 25.09 25.10 25.06
CA LYS A 852 25.44 24.57 23.75
C LYS A 852 24.44 23.50 23.32
N TRP A 853 23.92 23.66 22.09
CA TRP A 853 23.25 22.57 21.40
C TRP A 853 24.23 21.82 20.54
N VAL A 854 24.37 20.51 20.75
CA VAL A 854 25.31 19.64 20.00
C VAL A 854 24.54 18.60 19.20
N GLN A 855 24.73 18.59 17.90
CA GLN A 855 24.19 17.58 16.99
C GLN A 855 25.24 17.12 15.96
N GLU A 856 25.05 15.92 15.42
CA GLU A 856 25.94 15.35 14.39
C GLU A 856 25.58 15.83 12.98
N GLU A 857 24.32 16.15 12.74
CA GLU A 857 23.79 16.63 11.48
C GLU A 857 24.36 18.03 11.15
N SER A 858 24.41 18.33 9.83
CA SER A 858 24.72 19.67 9.36
C SER A 858 23.76 20.70 9.94
N GLN A 859 24.18 21.96 10.05
CA GLN A 859 23.42 23.03 10.69
C GLN A 859 22.03 23.24 10.08
N ASN A 860 21.88 23.10 8.77
CA ASN A 860 20.60 23.21 8.06
C ASN A 860 19.73 21.94 8.16
N MET A 861 20.19 20.92 8.87
CA MET A 861 19.52 19.62 9.06
C MET A 861 19.41 19.32 10.58
N GLY A 862 18.82 18.17 10.91
CA GLY A 862 18.70 17.77 12.31
C GLY A 862 17.71 18.61 13.11
N GLY A 863 18.02 18.78 14.41
CA GLY A 863 17.11 19.39 15.36
C GLY A 863 17.27 20.91 15.54
N TRP A 864 18.36 21.52 15.09
CA TRP A 864 18.74 22.89 15.45
C TRP A 864 17.63 23.93 15.18
N PHE A 865 17.14 24.03 13.94
CA PHE A 865 16.13 25.03 13.58
C PHE A 865 14.76 24.79 14.25
N TYR A 866 14.53 23.60 14.76
CA TYR A 866 13.32 23.31 15.54
C TYR A 866 13.50 23.67 17.02
N VAL A 867 14.67 23.36 17.60
CA VAL A 867 14.95 23.47 19.05
C VAL A 867 15.27 24.90 19.44
N GLU A 868 16.08 25.62 18.64
CA GLU A 868 16.60 26.95 18.97
C GLU A 868 15.48 27.98 19.28
N PRO A 869 14.46 28.18 18.43
CA PRO A 869 13.41 29.16 18.70
C PRO A 869 12.63 28.83 19.97
N ARG A 870 12.48 27.57 20.30
CA ARG A 870 11.77 27.11 21.51
C ARG A 870 12.57 27.33 22.76
N LEU A 871 13.88 27.05 22.71
CA LEU A 871 14.78 27.37 23.83
C LEU A 871 14.85 28.89 24.08
N ARG A 872 14.94 29.68 23.03
CA ARG A 872 14.93 31.14 23.10
C ARG A 872 13.62 31.67 23.72
N ALA A 873 12.47 31.10 23.33
CA ALA A 873 11.18 31.45 23.94
C ALA A 873 11.09 31.08 25.43
N MET A 874 11.87 30.10 25.90
CA MET A 874 12.01 29.72 27.29
C MET A 874 12.98 30.64 28.07
N GLY A 875 13.69 31.57 27.40
CA GLY A 875 14.68 32.48 27.97
C GLY A 875 16.12 31.97 28.00
N PHE A 876 16.44 30.92 27.22
CA PHE A 876 17.77 30.36 27.11
C PHE A 876 18.34 30.58 25.71
N SER A 877 19.59 31.07 25.62
CA SER A 877 20.30 31.24 24.34
C SER A 877 21.37 30.18 24.24
N PHE A 878 21.20 29.28 23.29
CA PHE A 878 22.13 28.18 23.02
C PHE A 878 23.00 28.51 21.80
N GLU A 879 24.28 28.16 21.86
CA GLU A 879 25.22 28.14 20.75
C GLU A 879 25.10 26.82 19.98
N TYR A 880 25.09 26.89 18.65
CA TYR A 880 25.15 25.71 17.80
C TYR A 880 26.56 25.13 17.73
N ILE A 881 26.68 23.83 17.97
CA ILE A 881 27.88 23.03 17.76
C ILE A 881 27.52 21.82 16.92
N GLY A 882 28.11 21.72 15.75
CA GLY A 882 27.87 20.64 14.79
C GLY A 882 28.61 20.89 13.49
N ARG A 883 28.25 20.16 12.45
CA ARG A 883 28.79 20.33 11.10
C ARG A 883 28.23 21.59 10.44
N ASP A 884 28.99 22.18 9.54
CA ASP A 884 28.55 23.30 8.72
C ASP A 884 27.36 22.91 7.82
N SER A 885 26.63 23.91 7.34
CA SER A 885 25.51 23.69 6.40
C SER A 885 25.98 23.00 5.14
N SER A 886 25.24 21.96 4.73
CA SER A 886 25.60 21.13 3.57
C SER A 886 24.36 20.73 2.78
N ALA A 887 24.51 20.59 1.46
CA ALA A 887 23.49 20.01 0.59
C ALA A 887 23.40 18.47 0.73
N SER A 888 24.51 17.82 1.07
CA SER A 888 24.58 16.38 1.35
C SER A 888 24.39 16.13 2.85
N PRO A 889 23.69 15.05 3.26
CA PRO A 889 23.52 14.75 4.68
C PRO A 889 24.83 14.43 5.40
N ALA A 890 25.77 13.77 4.73
CA ALA A 890 27.06 13.39 5.31
C ALA A 890 28.16 13.36 4.25
N THR A 891 29.42 13.41 4.71
CA THR A 891 30.59 13.21 3.84
C THR A 891 30.68 11.76 3.33
N GLY A 892 31.16 11.57 2.10
CA GLY A 892 31.47 10.25 1.53
C GLY A 892 32.80 9.65 2.01
N SER A 893 33.60 10.41 2.75
CA SER A 893 34.94 10.00 3.23
C SER A 893 34.91 9.65 4.71
N HIS A 894 35.32 8.43 5.05
CA HIS A 894 35.42 7.97 6.43
C HIS A 894 36.42 8.79 7.25
N SER A 895 37.57 9.18 6.67
CA SER A 895 38.58 9.99 7.36
C SER A 895 38.07 11.43 7.62
N ILE A 896 37.35 12.03 6.67
CA ILE A 896 36.77 13.35 6.88
C ILE A 896 35.67 13.27 7.96
N HIS A 897 34.85 12.24 7.95
CA HIS A 897 33.84 12.03 8.99
C HIS A 897 34.45 11.98 10.37
N HIS A 898 35.56 11.21 10.56
CA HIS A 898 36.23 11.15 11.86
C HIS A 898 36.78 12.50 12.30
N HIS A 899 37.40 13.23 11.36
CA HIS A 899 37.93 14.57 11.66
C HIS A 899 36.83 15.53 12.09
N GLU A 900 35.70 15.57 11.35
CA GLU A 900 34.54 16.40 11.69
C GLU A 900 33.91 15.99 13.03
N GLN A 901 33.87 14.68 13.34
CA GLN A 901 33.33 14.17 14.59
C GLN A 901 34.21 14.55 15.79
N GLU A 902 35.51 14.42 15.66
CA GLU A 902 36.46 14.87 16.66
C GLU A 902 36.39 16.38 16.87
N GLU A 903 36.31 17.15 15.78
CA GLU A 903 36.25 18.62 15.83
C GLU A 903 34.99 19.11 16.56
N LEU A 904 33.82 18.55 16.25
CA LEU A 904 32.58 18.97 16.91
C LEU A 904 32.57 18.61 18.41
N VAL A 905 33.14 17.45 18.78
CA VAL A 905 33.27 17.05 20.18
C VAL A 905 34.25 17.98 20.92
N GLU A 906 35.38 18.34 20.29
CA GLU A 906 36.32 19.32 20.87
C GLU A 906 35.67 20.69 21.07
N LYS A 907 34.95 21.23 20.07
CA LYS A 907 34.21 22.49 20.13
C LYS A 907 33.17 22.51 21.26
N ALA A 908 32.56 21.39 21.56
CA ALA A 908 31.60 21.30 22.66
C ALA A 908 32.22 21.58 24.02
N PHE A 909 33.52 21.27 24.22
CA PHE A 909 34.26 21.48 25.47
C PHE A 909 35.15 22.72 25.45
N THR A 910 35.34 23.39 24.32
CA THR A 910 36.10 24.66 24.21
C THR A 910 35.23 25.84 24.66
N ALA A 911 35.80 26.85 25.30
CA ALA A 911 35.05 28.04 25.71
C ALA A 911 34.52 28.83 24.49
N THR A 912 33.38 29.47 24.65
CA THR A 912 32.78 30.28 23.58
C THR A 912 33.73 31.45 23.23
N GLY A 913 34.15 31.52 21.95
CA GLY A 913 35.08 32.53 21.43
C GLY A 913 36.58 32.12 21.42
N GLU A 914 36.97 30.97 21.96
CA GLU A 914 38.36 30.47 21.99
C GLU A 914 38.66 29.42 20.90
N TYR A 915 37.94 29.41 19.80
CA TYR A 915 38.22 28.45 18.74
C TYR A 915 39.53 28.80 18.03
N ALA A 916 40.56 27.96 18.20
CA ALA A 916 41.77 28.08 17.41
C ALA A 916 41.45 27.85 15.92
N VAL A 917 41.81 28.80 15.10
CA VAL A 917 41.77 28.65 13.64
C VAL A 917 42.82 27.59 13.26
N THR A 918 42.44 26.34 13.13
CA THR A 918 43.33 25.33 12.52
C THR A 918 43.36 25.56 11.03
N SER A 919 44.45 26.11 10.54
CA SER A 919 44.72 26.31 9.13
C SER A 919 44.72 24.93 8.43
N GLY A 920 43.72 24.69 7.57
CA GLY A 920 43.75 23.56 6.65
C GLY A 920 45.01 23.60 5.77
N LYS A 921 45.59 22.48 5.46
CA LYS A 921 46.79 22.30 4.64
C LYS A 921 46.70 22.72 3.17
N ASN A 922 45.78 23.57 2.80
CA ASN A 922 45.69 24.20 1.50
C ASN A 922 45.31 25.68 1.65
N GLY A 923 46.27 26.49 1.89
CA GLY A 923 46.45 27.95 1.73
C GLY A 923 45.28 28.89 1.40
N SER A 924 44.07 28.60 1.81
CA SER A 924 42.90 29.50 1.72
C SER A 924 42.39 29.82 3.12
N THR A 925 42.72 31.04 3.56
CA THR A 925 42.20 31.63 4.80
C THR A 925 40.71 31.87 4.65
N VAL A 926 39.86 31.02 5.25
CA VAL A 926 38.43 31.36 5.37
C VAL A 926 38.28 32.17 6.66
N VAL A 927 38.15 33.48 6.49
CA VAL A 927 37.76 34.39 7.59
C VAL A 927 36.25 34.22 7.81
N SER A 928 35.85 33.54 8.87
CA SER A 928 34.47 33.58 9.33
C SER A 928 34.23 34.93 9.99
N HIS A 929 33.52 35.82 9.30
CA HIS A 929 33.03 37.06 9.90
C HIS A 929 31.87 36.70 10.81
N GLY A 930 32.11 36.79 12.10
CA GLY A 930 31.04 36.89 13.10
C GLY A 930 30.17 38.11 12.77
N VAL A 931 28.94 37.90 12.36
CA VAL A 931 27.96 38.97 12.21
C VAL A 931 27.63 39.47 13.63
N LYS A 932 28.16 40.62 13.99
CA LYS A 932 27.61 41.43 15.08
C LYS A 932 26.32 42.07 14.59
N VAL A 933 25.20 41.68 15.19
CA VAL A 933 23.96 42.46 15.19
C VAL A 933 23.80 43.07 16.56
#